data_4769013c58e7d75147758cdacaaa7ad8
#
_entry.id   4769013c58e7d75147758cdacaaa7ad8
#
_cell.length_a   1.000
_cell.length_b   1.000
_cell.length_c   1.000
_cell.angle_alpha   90.00
_cell.angle_beta   90.00
_cell.angle_gamma   90.00
#
_symmetry.space_group_name_H-M   'P 1'
#
loop_
_entity.id
_entity.type
_entity.pdbx_description
1 polymer ?
#
loop_
_entity_poly.entity_id
_entity_poly.type
_entity_poly.pdbx_seq_one_letter_code
_entity_poly.pdbx_strand_id
1 'polypeptide(L)'
;MSFLILRHMPSLNDSLELARKLFEFHDRYPGSLDEIWFCCGTFDGVEEIHRQCDALLPLREECRRRGIAFSLQQGVTIGHGVAGPIAFRKGIFTDADTLVDQEGTFLYGMLCPTSPKVFDYLAEQTAIFLSELHPKSYWPDDDLRLGTFKPAGCFCHRCLARFNKEISGSFTRETLARRLFSDKPELKLRRAWQQFNARNIAHLATAFRKGCEKSMPECHLGIQSTFSSRLYDMETPYPLLLALSDNGRVKVGIRPGALFYSERNPRELLSKIQETAREAARCRQYGFVSQICYELENYPHVAMLKTPEAMMTEAAMALFAGADSLALYYHDRNNRETDENYRYYFETIAKHRPFLEKIRDLGNRSDLAGGAFFRGRDAVGQPEWHVPFSWVPTEERDELHLMENAVPVTQLEAAPEFHMLNEHCVRTLAEEELEKVFASPVLMDVTAFRRLAERFPEWQATGKVRLQTKNAITVGFACESFGPNAAMGVTAPIEILSDDVKSFSTVPGRENTAGSVIIPTEFGGGIVLIQQFEHWTGFRRMAILDALDTLIPGKLSARLDAPGYAVNVLSRVDREKRCLGAMLLNLSIGAIPPAELRLRRPVANEYELVTAAGSSAAPVLRRSADEVVIAVPSLAPWQVLLIQQTM
;
A
#
# COMPACT_ATOMS: atom_id res chain seq x y z
N MET A 1 22.53 -0.82 -2.35
CA MET A 1 21.51 -0.33 -1.39
C MET A 1 21.47 -1.29 -0.23
N SER A 2 21.25 -0.81 1.00
CA SER A 2 21.09 -1.68 2.17
C SER A 2 19.73 -2.38 2.10
N PHE A 3 19.68 -3.59 2.64
CA PHE A 3 18.48 -4.41 2.63
C PHE A 3 17.71 -4.36 3.95
N LEU A 4 18.41 -4.62 5.07
CA LEU A 4 17.85 -4.58 6.41
C LEU A 4 18.35 -3.32 7.12
N ILE A 5 17.42 -2.42 7.42
CA ILE A 5 17.70 -1.10 7.98
C ILE A 5 17.02 -1.02 9.34
N LEU A 6 17.79 -0.69 10.38
CA LEU A 6 17.23 -0.44 11.71
C LEU A 6 16.96 1.05 11.89
N ARG A 7 15.73 1.41 12.24
CA ARG A 7 15.38 2.77 12.64
C ARG A 7 15.63 2.94 14.14
N HIS A 8 16.46 3.92 14.49
CA HIS A 8 16.86 4.19 15.86
C HIS A 8 16.30 5.54 16.33
N MET A 9 15.22 5.50 17.10
CA MET A 9 14.40 6.65 17.48
C MET A 9 14.34 6.95 19.00
N PRO A 10 15.25 6.49 19.87
CA PRO A 10 15.21 6.84 21.28
C PRO A 10 15.53 8.34 21.49
N SER A 11 15.27 8.84 22.69
CA SER A 11 15.73 10.17 23.05
C SER A 11 17.27 10.24 22.93
N LEU A 12 17.83 11.42 22.68
CA LEU A 12 19.28 11.56 22.55
C LEU A 12 20.04 11.11 23.82
N ASN A 13 19.42 11.26 25.00
CA ASN A 13 20.04 10.85 26.25
C ASN A 13 20.20 9.33 26.37
N ASP A 14 19.24 8.57 25.80
CA ASP A 14 19.24 7.10 25.86
C ASP A 14 19.88 6.48 24.60
N SER A 15 20.18 7.30 23.60
CA SER A 15 20.57 6.86 22.25
C SER A 15 21.87 6.08 22.25
N LEU A 16 22.89 6.54 22.99
CA LEU A 16 24.21 5.92 22.99
C LEU A 16 24.20 4.56 23.68
N GLU A 17 23.52 4.44 24.82
CA GLU A 17 23.44 3.19 25.58
C GLU A 17 22.69 2.12 24.76
N LEU A 18 21.50 2.49 24.23
CA LEU A 18 20.73 1.56 23.42
C LEU A 18 21.49 1.15 22.16
N ALA A 19 22.15 2.09 21.47
CA ALA A 19 22.92 1.78 20.27
C ALA A 19 24.09 0.81 20.57
N ARG A 20 24.78 0.95 21.68
CA ARG A 20 25.85 0.00 22.10
C ARG A 20 25.27 -1.40 22.24
N LYS A 21 24.13 -1.54 22.90
CA LYS A 21 23.43 -2.81 23.05
C LYS A 21 23.04 -3.43 21.69
N LEU A 22 22.49 -2.62 20.77
CA LEU A 22 22.15 -3.07 19.43
C LEU A 22 23.40 -3.52 18.64
N PHE A 23 24.53 -2.84 18.78
CA PHE A 23 25.80 -3.25 18.16
C PHE A 23 26.29 -4.59 18.71
N GLU A 24 26.20 -4.84 20.03
CA GLU A 24 26.55 -6.13 20.63
C GLU A 24 25.69 -7.28 20.09
N PHE A 25 24.37 -7.06 19.91
CA PHE A 25 23.50 -8.06 19.32
C PHE A 25 23.80 -8.27 17.83
N HIS A 26 24.10 -7.21 17.07
CA HIS A 26 24.53 -7.34 15.69
C HIS A 26 25.82 -8.16 15.56
N ASP A 27 26.84 -7.87 16.42
CA ASP A 27 28.11 -8.61 16.43
C ASP A 27 27.89 -10.10 16.73
N ARG A 28 26.90 -10.42 17.56
CA ARG A 28 26.52 -11.80 17.92
C ARG A 28 25.70 -12.52 16.82
N TYR A 29 24.88 -11.77 16.07
CA TYR A 29 24.01 -12.28 15.02
C TYR A 29 24.31 -11.57 13.68
N PRO A 30 25.41 -11.91 13.01
CA PRO A 30 25.79 -11.30 11.74
C PRO A 30 24.70 -11.47 10.68
N GLY A 31 24.48 -10.42 9.89
CA GLY A 31 23.44 -10.41 8.86
C GLY A 31 22.06 -9.94 9.36
N SER A 32 21.93 -9.60 10.66
CA SER A 32 20.66 -9.07 11.19
C SER A 32 20.36 -7.65 10.73
N LEU A 33 21.37 -6.85 10.35
CA LEU A 33 21.17 -5.50 9.80
C LEU A 33 22.35 -5.07 8.91
N ASP A 34 22.09 -4.14 7.98
CA ASP A 34 23.08 -3.54 7.08
C ASP A 34 23.27 -2.05 7.32
N GLU A 35 22.27 -1.37 7.85
CA GLU A 35 22.24 0.09 7.99
C GLU A 35 21.44 0.50 9.23
N ILE A 36 21.82 1.60 9.87
CA ILE A 36 21.03 2.22 10.93
C ILE A 36 20.67 3.64 10.51
N TRP A 37 19.38 3.99 10.63
CA TRP A 37 18.89 5.35 10.53
C TRP A 37 18.75 5.95 11.93
N PHE A 38 19.66 6.84 12.27
CA PHE A 38 19.60 7.57 13.53
C PHE A 38 18.66 8.74 13.43
N CYS A 39 17.78 8.90 14.44
CA CYS A 39 16.86 10.02 14.49
C CYS A 39 17.61 11.32 14.78
N CYS A 40 17.29 12.35 13.99
CA CYS A 40 17.80 13.71 14.15
C CYS A 40 16.68 14.71 13.84
N GLY A 41 16.98 16.00 13.96
CA GLY A 41 16.04 17.08 13.64
C GLY A 41 15.40 17.70 14.87
N THR A 42 15.25 19.00 14.82
CA THR A 42 14.73 19.81 15.92
C THR A 42 14.14 21.11 15.39
N PHE A 43 13.26 21.73 16.18
CA PHE A 43 12.83 23.11 16.00
C PHE A 43 13.42 24.05 17.07
N ASP A 44 14.43 23.60 17.81
CA ASP A 44 15.01 24.33 18.93
C ASP A 44 16.21 25.23 18.54
N GLY A 45 16.51 25.33 17.24
CA GLY A 45 17.53 26.22 16.70
C GLY A 45 18.84 25.53 16.34
N VAL A 46 19.75 26.32 15.76
CA VAL A 46 21.00 25.84 15.16
C VAL A 46 21.94 25.23 16.23
N GLU A 47 22.01 25.81 17.42
CA GLU A 47 22.84 25.27 18.52
C GLU A 47 22.42 23.85 18.91
N GLU A 48 21.12 23.57 18.90
CA GLU A 48 20.60 22.25 19.17
C GLU A 48 20.92 21.27 18.04
N ILE A 49 20.95 21.72 16.79
CA ILE A 49 21.36 20.90 15.65
C ILE A 49 22.82 20.46 15.81
N HIS A 50 23.74 21.37 16.13
CA HIS A 50 25.14 21.05 16.40
C HIS A 50 25.30 20.08 17.58
N ARG A 51 24.54 20.28 18.66
CA ARG A 51 24.53 19.36 19.82
C ARG A 51 24.12 17.95 19.42
N GLN A 52 23.13 17.82 18.50
CA GLN A 52 22.73 16.51 17.97
C GLN A 52 23.83 15.89 17.10
N CYS A 53 24.54 16.68 16.30
CA CYS A 53 25.68 16.22 15.53
C CYS A 53 26.77 15.64 16.44
N ASP A 54 27.16 16.38 17.49
CA ASP A 54 28.15 15.93 18.46
C ASP A 54 27.77 14.61 19.14
N ALA A 55 26.50 14.43 19.48
CA ALA A 55 25.99 13.21 20.08
C ALA A 55 25.98 12.01 19.11
N LEU A 56 25.84 12.24 17.80
CA LEU A 56 25.79 11.20 16.78
C LEU A 56 27.16 10.81 16.21
N LEU A 57 28.18 11.66 16.33
CA LEU A 57 29.55 11.37 15.86
C LEU A 57 30.14 10.06 16.41
N PRO A 58 30.03 9.74 17.71
CA PRO A 58 30.51 8.46 18.25
C PRO A 58 29.78 7.26 17.63
N LEU A 59 28.48 7.38 17.36
CA LEU A 59 27.66 6.30 16.77
C LEU A 59 28.06 6.06 15.30
N ARG A 60 28.36 7.12 14.56
CA ARG A 60 28.89 7.01 13.19
C ARG A 60 30.20 6.21 13.17
N GLU A 61 31.13 6.50 14.10
CA GLU A 61 32.40 5.79 14.17
C GLU A 61 32.23 4.32 14.54
N GLU A 62 31.29 4.00 15.44
CA GLU A 62 30.96 2.61 15.78
C GLU A 62 30.33 1.85 14.59
N CYS A 63 29.48 2.50 13.82
CA CYS A 63 28.95 1.94 12.57
C CYS A 63 30.07 1.66 11.57
N ARG A 64 30.97 2.64 11.34
CA ARG A 64 32.11 2.51 10.43
C ARG A 64 32.99 1.31 10.81
N ARG A 65 33.28 1.14 12.09
CA ARG A 65 34.12 0.05 12.60
C ARG A 65 33.53 -1.33 12.34
N ARG A 66 32.19 -1.44 12.29
CA ARG A 66 31.46 -2.70 12.04
C ARG A 66 31.05 -2.92 10.59
N GLY A 67 31.32 -1.98 9.71
CA GLY A 67 30.84 -2.04 8.34
C GLY A 67 29.33 -1.83 8.20
N ILE A 68 28.67 -1.27 9.23
CA ILE A 68 27.27 -0.88 9.20
C ILE A 68 27.16 0.50 8.55
N ALA A 69 26.25 0.67 7.62
CA ALA A 69 26.01 1.98 7.03
C ALA A 69 25.32 2.92 8.04
N PHE A 70 25.89 4.12 8.19
CA PHE A 70 25.34 5.20 9.02
C PHE A 70 24.46 6.11 8.18
N SER A 71 23.22 6.30 8.55
CA SER A 71 22.25 7.18 7.88
C SER A 71 21.40 7.95 8.90
N LEU A 72 20.70 8.95 8.43
CA LEU A 72 19.89 9.81 9.26
C LEU A 72 18.41 9.77 8.83
N GLN A 73 17.51 9.77 9.82
CA GLN A 73 16.12 10.09 9.64
C GLN A 73 15.77 11.38 10.41
N GLN A 74 15.23 12.35 9.71
CA GLN A 74 14.78 13.58 10.36
C GLN A 74 13.36 13.37 10.88
N GLY A 75 13.21 13.22 12.19
CA GLY A 75 11.93 12.87 12.84
C GLY A 75 10.93 14.01 12.93
N VAL A 76 11.26 15.23 12.49
CA VAL A 76 10.37 16.39 12.50
C VAL A 76 10.63 17.25 11.27
N THR A 77 9.59 17.47 10.43
CA THR A 77 9.65 18.36 9.25
C THR A 77 8.70 19.55 9.38
N ILE A 78 7.37 19.34 9.39
CA ILE A 78 6.39 20.39 9.67
C ILE A 78 5.48 20.07 10.86
N GLY A 79 5.61 18.88 11.44
CA GLY A 79 4.90 18.44 12.65
C GLY A 79 3.73 17.51 12.37
N HIS A 80 3.44 16.62 13.32
CA HIS A 80 2.42 15.59 13.22
C HIS A 80 0.99 16.01 13.59
N GLY A 81 0.80 17.25 14.03
CA GLY A 81 -0.52 17.81 14.35
C GLY A 81 -1.13 17.41 15.70
N VAL A 82 -0.57 16.42 16.39
CA VAL A 82 -1.15 15.85 17.64
C VAL A 82 -0.40 16.23 18.91
N ALA A 83 0.84 16.57 18.82
CA ALA A 83 1.63 17.00 19.97
C ALA A 83 1.50 18.51 20.11
N GLY A 84 1.18 18.99 21.29
CA GLY A 84 1.06 20.42 21.60
C GLY A 84 2.19 21.31 21.03
N PRO A 85 2.31 22.56 21.41
CA PRO A 85 3.08 23.60 20.69
C PRO A 85 4.60 23.28 20.66
N ILE A 86 5.02 22.40 19.75
CA ILE A 86 6.43 21.98 19.61
C ILE A 86 7.25 23.09 18.97
N ALA A 87 6.71 23.73 17.92
CA ALA A 87 7.42 24.69 17.09
C ALA A 87 7.68 26.06 17.73
N PHE A 88 7.05 26.34 18.88
CA PHE A 88 7.10 27.67 19.50
C PHE A 88 7.96 27.76 20.76
N ARG A 89 8.54 26.64 21.21
CA ARG A 89 9.21 26.56 22.50
C ARG A 89 10.39 27.51 22.67
N LYS A 90 11.01 27.97 21.57
CA LYS A 90 12.15 28.90 21.61
C LYS A 90 11.97 30.17 20.74
N GLY A 91 10.76 30.49 20.33
CA GLY A 91 10.48 31.74 19.59
C GLY A 91 11.04 31.76 18.16
N ILE A 92 11.43 30.60 17.59
CA ILE A 92 11.96 30.51 16.23
C ILE A 92 10.85 30.75 15.21
N PHE A 93 9.68 30.13 15.42
CA PHE A 93 8.51 30.30 14.56
C PHE A 93 7.42 31.11 15.27
N THR A 94 6.54 31.74 14.50
CA THR A 94 5.46 32.59 14.95
C THR A 94 4.11 32.11 14.41
N ASP A 95 3.01 32.75 14.80
CA ASP A 95 1.68 32.49 14.23
C ASP A 95 1.67 32.60 12.69
N ALA A 96 2.50 33.48 12.13
CA ALA A 96 2.65 33.63 10.68
C ALA A 96 3.25 32.37 10.00
N ASP A 97 3.93 31.52 10.75
CA ASP A 97 4.56 30.30 10.26
C ASP A 97 3.74 29.05 10.58
N THR A 98 2.62 29.23 11.32
CA THR A 98 1.76 28.12 11.79
C THR A 98 0.73 27.75 10.74
N LEU A 99 0.40 26.48 10.67
CA LEU A 99 -0.71 25.98 9.87
C LEU A 99 -2.04 26.42 10.49
N VAL A 100 -2.98 26.86 9.67
CA VAL A 100 -4.33 27.27 10.07
C VAL A 100 -5.34 26.34 9.41
N ASP A 101 -6.28 25.80 10.18
CA ASP A 101 -7.33 24.93 9.65
C ASP A 101 -8.48 25.72 8.98
N GLN A 102 -9.48 25.01 8.49
CA GLN A 102 -10.62 25.60 7.80
C GLN A 102 -11.54 26.41 8.73
N GLU A 103 -11.52 26.17 10.03
CA GLU A 103 -12.23 26.93 11.05
C GLU A 103 -11.46 28.20 11.48
N GLY A 104 -10.19 28.31 11.11
CA GLY A 104 -9.32 29.43 11.47
C GLY A 104 -8.50 29.20 12.73
N THR A 105 -8.46 27.97 13.22
CA THR A 105 -7.67 27.59 14.39
C THR A 105 -6.20 27.44 14.01
N PHE A 106 -5.31 28.02 14.79
CA PHE A 106 -3.88 27.81 14.65
C PHE A 106 -3.51 26.44 15.21
N LEU A 107 -2.93 25.59 14.38
CA LEU A 107 -2.47 24.26 14.79
C LEU A 107 -1.00 24.33 15.19
N TYR A 108 -0.75 24.68 16.45
CA TYR A 108 0.60 24.91 16.98
C TYR A 108 1.54 23.71 16.95
N GLY A 109 1.06 22.53 16.63
CA GLY A 109 1.87 21.33 16.33
C GLY A 109 2.26 21.18 14.87
N MET A 110 1.91 22.15 14.00
CA MET A 110 2.18 22.09 12.57
C MET A 110 2.61 23.45 11.99
N LEU A 111 3.59 23.41 11.09
CA LEU A 111 4.10 24.58 10.37
C LEU A 111 3.45 24.70 8.97
N CYS A 112 3.29 25.96 8.53
CA CYS A 112 2.75 26.27 7.21
C CYS A 112 3.78 25.96 6.11
N PRO A 113 3.48 25.10 5.10
CA PRO A 113 4.44 24.73 4.07
C PRO A 113 4.79 25.88 3.13
N THR A 114 4.06 26.98 3.15
CA THR A 114 4.35 28.17 2.34
C THR A 114 5.15 29.24 3.10
N SER A 115 5.58 28.96 4.34
CA SER A 115 6.44 29.89 5.10
C SER A 115 7.88 29.86 4.55
N PRO A 116 8.44 31.00 4.12
CA PRO A 116 9.85 31.08 3.71
C PRO A 116 10.79 30.71 4.86
N LYS A 117 10.43 31.10 6.09
CA LYS A 117 11.24 30.82 7.29
C LYS A 117 11.33 29.30 7.56
N VAL A 118 10.23 28.56 7.38
CA VAL A 118 10.23 27.10 7.51
C VAL A 118 11.11 26.48 6.44
N PHE A 119 11.00 26.94 5.19
CA PHE A 119 11.83 26.49 4.09
C PHE A 119 13.33 26.67 4.38
N ASP A 120 13.72 27.89 4.74
CA ASP A 120 15.14 28.23 4.98
C ASP A 120 15.70 27.45 6.18
N TYR A 121 14.92 27.30 7.25
CA TYR A 121 15.30 26.50 8.42
C TYR A 121 15.53 25.02 8.08
N LEU A 122 14.65 24.39 7.32
CA LEU A 122 14.81 23.00 6.90
C LEU A 122 16.02 22.81 5.97
N ALA A 123 16.27 23.75 5.08
CA ALA A 123 17.45 23.71 4.19
C ALA A 123 18.74 23.85 4.99
N GLU A 124 18.81 24.76 5.97
CA GLU A 124 19.97 24.98 6.83
C GLU A 124 20.23 23.77 7.72
N GLN A 125 19.20 23.26 8.41
CA GLN A 125 19.28 22.07 9.25
C GLN A 125 19.80 20.86 8.47
N THR A 126 19.28 20.62 7.27
CA THR A 126 19.75 19.55 6.39
C THR A 126 21.23 19.74 6.04
N ALA A 127 21.62 20.96 5.66
CA ALA A 127 23.01 21.26 5.31
C ALA A 127 23.98 21.00 6.48
N ILE A 128 23.63 21.37 7.72
CA ILE A 128 24.46 21.15 8.90
C ILE A 128 24.62 19.64 9.15
N PHE A 129 23.53 18.89 9.24
CA PHE A 129 23.61 17.44 9.48
C PHE A 129 24.45 16.74 8.41
N LEU A 130 24.31 17.08 7.15
CA LEU A 130 25.06 16.45 6.07
C LEU A 130 26.55 16.82 6.11
N SER A 131 26.89 18.10 6.38
CA SER A 131 28.29 18.54 6.43
C SER A 131 29.07 17.99 7.63
N GLU A 132 28.43 17.76 8.77
CA GLU A 132 29.11 17.31 9.98
C GLU A 132 29.12 15.78 10.11
N LEU A 133 28.05 15.11 9.70
CA LEU A 133 27.87 13.68 9.93
C LEU A 133 28.18 12.81 8.71
N HIS A 134 28.19 13.36 7.49
CA HIS A 134 28.43 12.61 6.24
C HIS A 134 27.70 11.26 6.19
N PRO A 135 26.34 11.24 6.31
CA PRO A 135 25.58 10.00 6.29
C PRO A 135 25.51 9.43 4.88
N LYS A 136 25.30 8.10 4.76
CA LYS A 136 25.04 7.45 3.48
C LYS A 136 23.74 7.92 2.85
N SER A 137 22.70 8.12 3.67
CA SER A 137 21.38 8.59 3.22
C SER A 137 20.72 9.48 4.28
N TYR A 138 19.79 10.32 3.82
CA TYR A 138 19.01 11.24 4.66
C TYR A 138 17.51 11.14 4.35
N TRP A 139 16.69 10.92 5.37
CA TRP A 139 15.28 10.57 5.24
C TRP A 139 14.38 11.50 6.07
N PRO A 140 13.86 12.61 5.51
CA PRO A 140 12.79 13.37 6.14
C PRO A 140 11.58 12.49 6.48
N ASP A 141 10.92 12.80 7.61
CA ASP A 141 9.82 11.99 8.14
C ASP A 141 8.49 12.22 7.42
N ASP A 142 7.53 11.37 7.72
CA ASP A 142 6.22 11.32 7.10
C ASP A 142 5.27 12.44 7.58
N ASP A 143 5.74 13.33 8.46
CA ASP A 143 5.04 14.55 8.85
C ASP A 143 5.11 15.66 7.78
N LEU A 144 5.80 15.42 6.66
CA LEU A 144 5.81 16.32 5.50
C LEU A 144 4.51 16.14 4.68
N ARG A 145 3.38 16.47 5.30
CA ARG A 145 2.02 16.33 4.75
C ARG A 145 1.04 17.30 5.37
N LEU A 146 -0.06 17.60 4.68
CA LEU A 146 -1.13 18.47 5.16
C LEU A 146 -2.40 17.67 5.52
N GLY A 147 -2.27 16.85 6.53
CA GLY A 147 -3.42 16.23 7.17
C GLY A 147 -3.70 14.78 6.80
N THR A 148 -3.65 13.94 7.82
CA THR A 148 -4.25 12.62 7.88
C THR A 148 -5.53 12.62 8.70
N PHE A 149 -5.81 13.66 9.48
CA PHE A 149 -6.96 13.73 10.39
C PHE A 149 -7.78 15.02 10.22
N LYS A 150 -7.20 16.14 10.25
CA LYS A 150 -7.62 17.52 10.00
C LYS A 150 -6.34 18.34 10.04
N PRO A 151 -6.17 19.35 9.27
CA PRO A 151 -7.02 19.96 8.24
C PRO A 151 -6.73 19.37 6.85
N ALA A 152 -7.66 19.60 5.93
CA ALA A 152 -7.47 19.30 4.51
C ALA A 152 -6.73 20.45 3.79
N GLY A 153 -5.57 20.82 4.29
CA GLY A 153 -4.75 21.90 3.76
C GLY A 153 -4.51 23.06 4.76
N CYS A 154 -3.73 24.06 4.36
CA CYS A 154 -3.47 25.25 5.15
C CYS A 154 -4.34 26.44 4.69
N PHE A 155 -5.20 26.94 5.55
CA PHE A 155 -6.12 28.06 5.30
C PHE A 155 -5.62 29.41 5.86
N CYS A 156 -4.32 29.57 6.12
CA CYS A 156 -3.76 30.86 6.53
C CYS A 156 -3.91 31.90 5.41
N HIS A 157 -3.81 33.18 5.75
CA HIS A 157 -3.95 34.29 4.79
C HIS A 157 -3.01 34.18 3.58
N ARG A 158 -1.77 33.70 3.78
CA ARG A 158 -0.78 33.50 2.72
C ARG A 158 -1.21 32.40 1.75
N CYS A 159 -1.65 31.26 2.25
CA CYS A 159 -2.13 30.16 1.41
C CYS A 159 -3.39 30.55 0.65
N LEU A 160 -4.35 31.21 1.29
CA LEU A 160 -5.57 31.68 0.63
C LEU A 160 -5.26 32.71 -0.48
N ALA A 161 -4.38 33.67 -0.22
CA ALA A 161 -3.98 34.66 -1.24
C ALA A 161 -3.31 34.00 -2.45
N ARG A 162 -2.41 33.03 -2.22
CA ARG A 162 -1.76 32.27 -3.30
C ARG A 162 -2.74 31.43 -4.09
N PHE A 163 -3.64 30.70 -3.40
CA PHE A 163 -4.67 29.90 -4.06
C PHE A 163 -5.61 30.77 -4.90
N ASN A 164 -6.14 31.86 -4.35
CA ASN A 164 -6.99 32.78 -5.08
C ASN A 164 -6.32 33.35 -6.33
N LYS A 165 -5.04 33.70 -6.24
CA LYS A 165 -4.25 34.17 -7.40
C LYS A 165 -4.15 33.09 -8.46
N GLU A 166 -3.90 31.85 -8.07
CA GLU A 166 -3.69 30.72 -8.99
C GLU A 166 -4.95 30.39 -9.78
N ILE A 167 -6.12 30.38 -9.12
CA ILE A 167 -7.39 30.01 -9.78
C ILE A 167 -8.19 31.23 -10.25
N SER A 168 -7.63 32.45 -10.18
CA SER A 168 -8.32 33.72 -10.45
C SER A 168 -9.61 33.87 -9.62
N GLY A 169 -9.55 33.43 -8.35
CA GLY A 169 -10.67 33.43 -7.40
C GLY A 169 -10.59 34.55 -6.37
N SER A 170 -11.64 34.66 -5.54
CA SER A 170 -11.75 35.66 -4.46
C SER A 170 -12.34 35.03 -3.19
N PHE A 171 -11.94 33.82 -2.83
CA PHE A 171 -12.45 33.11 -1.67
C PHE A 171 -11.94 33.70 -0.36
N THR A 172 -12.83 33.83 0.61
CA THR A 172 -12.46 33.84 2.02
C THR A 172 -12.27 32.42 2.52
N ARG A 173 -11.69 32.24 3.70
CA ARG A 173 -11.56 30.91 4.32
C ARG A 173 -12.92 30.21 4.43
N GLU A 174 -13.92 30.92 4.94
CA GLU A 174 -15.27 30.39 5.18
C GLU A 174 -15.98 29.98 3.88
N THR A 175 -15.86 30.81 2.84
CA THR A 175 -16.47 30.52 1.53
C THR A 175 -15.78 29.36 0.84
N LEU A 176 -14.46 29.26 0.92
CA LEU A 176 -13.70 28.14 0.38
C LEU A 176 -14.05 26.84 1.12
N ALA A 177 -13.97 26.83 2.45
CA ALA A 177 -14.27 25.67 3.27
C ALA A 177 -15.67 25.12 3.01
N ARG A 178 -16.69 25.99 2.93
CA ARG A 178 -18.08 25.61 2.62
C ARG A 178 -18.19 24.92 1.27
N ARG A 179 -17.51 25.40 0.23
CA ARG A 179 -17.58 24.83 -1.12
C ARG A 179 -16.79 23.52 -1.24
N LEU A 180 -15.72 23.36 -0.45
CA LEU A 180 -14.91 22.14 -0.44
C LEU A 180 -15.57 20.99 0.34
N PHE A 181 -16.27 21.31 1.46
CA PHE A 181 -16.66 20.31 2.47
C PHE A 181 -18.17 20.22 2.71
N SER A 182 -18.99 20.76 1.82
CA SER A 182 -20.45 20.57 1.87
C SER A 182 -20.84 19.14 1.48
N ASP A 183 -22.11 18.78 1.73
CA ASP A 183 -22.68 17.49 1.30
C ASP A 183 -22.66 17.31 -0.24
N LYS A 184 -22.57 18.42 -0.98
CA LYS A 184 -22.43 18.46 -2.44
C LYS A 184 -21.23 19.31 -2.82
N PRO A 185 -20.00 18.83 -2.61
CA PRO A 185 -18.81 19.62 -2.84
C PRO A 185 -18.57 19.86 -4.32
N GLU A 186 -17.90 20.96 -4.63
CA GLU A 186 -17.46 21.26 -5.99
C GLU A 186 -16.20 20.46 -6.33
N LEU A 187 -16.35 19.35 -7.03
CA LEU A 187 -15.25 18.42 -7.32
C LEU A 187 -14.06 19.09 -8.03
N LYS A 188 -14.31 19.99 -8.98
CA LYS A 188 -13.24 20.75 -9.67
C LYS A 188 -12.47 21.63 -8.70
N LEU A 189 -13.16 22.30 -7.77
CA LEU A 189 -12.54 23.15 -6.76
C LEU A 189 -11.74 22.31 -5.75
N ARG A 190 -12.30 21.15 -5.31
CA ARG A 190 -11.60 20.21 -4.44
C ARG A 190 -10.29 19.73 -5.08
N ARG A 191 -10.34 19.32 -6.34
CA ARG A 191 -9.15 18.89 -7.09
C ARG A 191 -8.11 20.03 -7.20
N ALA A 192 -8.55 21.24 -7.49
CA ALA A 192 -7.66 22.40 -7.55
C ALA A 192 -6.99 22.68 -6.19
N TRP A 193 -7.75 22.58 -5.09
CA TRP A 193 -7.24 22.74 -3.72
C TRP A 193 -6.24 21.66 -3.34
N GLN A 194 -6.54 20.39 -3.65
CA GLN A 194 -5.64 19.27 -3.43
C GLN A 194 -4.32 19.46 -4.19
N GLN A 195 -4.40 19.78 -5.48
CA GLN A 195 -3.21 20.02 -6.31
C GLN A 195 -2.38 21.23 -5.82
N PHE A 196 -3.03 22.28 -5.33
CA PHE A 196 -2.35 23.42 -4.71
C PHE A 196 -1.56 22.98 -3.47
N ASN A 197 -2.18 22.19 -2.58
CA ASN A 197 -1.51 21.68 -1.38
C ASN A 197 -0.35 20.72 -1.73
N ALA A 198 -0.54 19.82 -2.69
CA ALA A 198 0.52 18.94 -3.19
C ALA A 198 1.74 19.72 -3.70
N ARG A 199 1.51 20.80 -4.46
CA ARG A 199 2.60 21.68 -4.93
C ARG A 199 3.31 22.42 -3.80
N ASN A 200 2.59 22.82 -2.76
CA ASN A 200 3.21 23.49 -1.61
C ASN A 200 4.09 22.53 -0.80
N ILE A 201 3.66 21.31 -0.59
CA ILE A 201 4.46 20.26 0.06
C ILE A 201 5.68 19.89 -0.82
N ALA A 202 5.48 19.70 -2.11
CA ALA A 202 6.57 19.43 -3.05
C ALA A 202 7.59 20.59 -3.07
N HIS A 203 7.13 21.84 -3.06
CA HIS A 203 8.02 23.00 -2.96
C HIS A 203 8.81 22.97 -1.65
N LEU A 204 8.18 22.67 -0.52
CA LEU A 204 8.89 22.58 0.76
C LEU A 204 9.91 21.43 0.77
N ALA A 205 9.64 20.31 0.09
CA ALA A 205 10.58 19.21 -0.07
C ALA A 205 11.88 19.64 -0.79
N THR A 206 11.84 20.65 -1.66
CA THR A 206 13.06 21.19 -2.28
C THR A 206 14.03 21.81 -1.29
N ALA A 207 13.59 22.15 -0.06
CA ALA A 207 14.50 22.62 0.99
C ALA A 207 15.55 21.55 1.36
N PHE A 208 15.14 20.27 1.45
CA PHE A 208 16.04 19.16 1.72
C PHE A 208 17.05 18.99 0.58
N ARG A 209 16.58 19.07 -0.68
CA ARG A 209 17.46 19.02 -1.85
C ARG A 209 18.48 20.18 -1.83
N LYS A 210 18.02 21.41 -1.55
CA LYS A 210 18.89 22.59 -1.44
C LYS A 210 19.95 22.45 -0.35
N GLY A 211 19.57 21.93 0.83
CA GLY A 211 20.52 21.62 1.90
C GLY A 211 21.55 20.57 1.50
N CYS A 212 21.10 19.52 0.81
CA CYS A 212 21.95 18.47 0.27
C CYS A 212 22.95 19.02 -0.77
N GLU A 213 22.50 19.79 -1.76
CA GLU A 213 23.35 20.40 -2.78
C GLU A 213 24.41 21.32 -2.22
N LYS A 214 24.10 22.04 -1.12
CA LYS A 214 25.03 22.93 -0.44
C LYS A 214 26.16 22.20 0.26
N SER A 215 25.95 20.99 0.77
CA SER A 215 26.84 20.32 1.72
C SER A 215 27.36 18.97 1.25
N MET A 216 26.49 18.12 0.67
CA MET A 216 26.81 16.75 0.28
C MET A 216 25.93 16.31 -0.89
N PRO A 217 26.19 16.81 -2.13
CA PRO A 217 25.35 16.56 -3.30
C PRO A 217 25.12 15.07 -3.63
N GLU A 218 26.08 14.20 -3.29
CA GLU A 218 26.04 12.76 -3.50
C GLU A 218 25.21 12.00 -2.46
N CYS A 219 24.76 12.65 -1.37
CA CYS A 219 23.94 12.01 -0.36
C CYS A 219 22.62 11.50 -0.96
N HIS A 220 22.31 10.24 -0.74
CA HIS A 220 21.03 9.67 -1.16
C HIS A 220 19.89 10.23 -0.31
N LEU A 221 19.02 11.03 -0.93
CA LEU A 221 17.81 11.51 -0.27
C LEU A 221 16.68 10.50 -0.45
N GLY A 222 15.99 10.19 0.63
CA GLY A 222 14.72 9.49 0.60
C GLY A 222 13.65 10.33 1.28
N ILE A 223 12.40 9.92 1.18
CA ILE A 223 11.29 10.46 1.98
C ILE A 223 10.56 9.33 2.67
N GLN A 224 10.32 9.49 3.95
CA GLN A 224 9.34 8.70 4.65
C GLN A 224 7.97 9.32 4.34
N SER A 225 7.00 8.51 3.96
CA SER A 225 5.67 8.98 3.55
C SER A 225 4.58 8.09 4.13
N THR A 226 3.48 8.67 4.52
CA THR A 226 2.24 7.91 4.68
C THR A 226 1.76 7.49 3.29
N PHE A 227 1.04 6.37 3.18
CA PHE A 227 0.44 5.95 1.91
C PHE A 227 -0.38 7.09 1.30
N SER A 228 -0.18 7.34 0.01
CA SER A 228 -0.84 8.46 -0.68
C SER A 228 -2.37 8.34 -0.69
N SER A 229 -2.91 7.13 -0.63
CA SER A 229 -4.34 6.87 -0.46
C SER A 229 -4.94 7.44 0.84
N ARG A 230 -4.11 7.74 1.83
CA ARG A 230 -4.51 8.28 3.15
C ARG A 230 -4.22 9.77 3.30
N LEU A 231 -3.76 10.42 2.25
CA LEU A 231 -3.41 11.83 2.26
C LEU A 231 -4.50 12.69 1.62
N TYR A 232 -4.77 13.86 2.20
CA TYR A 232 -5.71 14.84 1.65
C TYR A 232 -5.07 15.82 0.68
N ASP A 233 -3.75 15.90 0.71
CA ASP A 233 -2.97 16.89 -0.04
C ASP A 233 -2.34 16.34 -1.30
N MET A 234 -2.29 15.03 -1.49
CA MET A 234 -1.76 14.45 -2.72
C MET A 234 -2.40 13.10 -3.04
N GLU A 235 -2.58 12.86 -4.31
CA GLU A 235 -3.10 11.63 -4.87
C GLU A 235 -2.02 10.55 -5.03
N THR A 236 -0.80 11.00 -5.32
CA THR A 236 0.38 10.16 -5.56
C THR A 236 1.61 10.81 -4.95
N PRO A 237 2.66 10.05 -4.63
CA PRO A 237 3.90 10.62 -4.12
C PRO A 237 4.73 11.33 -5.20
N TYR A 238 4.30 11.33 -6.46
CA TYR A 238 5.06 11.85 -7.60
C TYR A 238 5.56 13.29 -7.43
N PRO A 239 4.72 14.28 -7.05
CA PRO A 239 5.18 15.67 -6.95
C PRO A 239 6.28 15.84 -5.90
N LEU A 240 6.17 15.11 -4.78
CA LEU A 240 7.14 15.13 -3.69
C LEU A 240 8.47 14.50 -4.12
N LEU A 241 8.41 13.32 -4.73
CA LEU A 241 9.59 12.61 -5.23
C LEU A 241 10.29 13.36 -6.36
N LEU A 242 9.51 14.00 -7.25
CA LEU A 242 10.04 14.82 -8.33
C LEU A 242 10.84 16.01 -7.79
N ALA A 243 10.32 16.67 -6.74
CA ALA A 243 10.99 17.79 -6.07
C ALA A 243 12.31 17.34 -5.40
N LEU A 244 12.29 16.21 -4.67
CA LEU A 244 13.49 15.66 -4.04
C LEU A 244 14.55 15.20 -5.04
N SER A 245 14.13 14.74 -6.23
CA SER A 245 15.03 14.24 -7.28
C SER A 245 15.60 15.33 -8.19
N ASP A 246 15.42 16.60 -7.86
CA ASP A 246 15.77 17.70 -8.77
C ASP A 246 15.16 17.47 -10.17
N ASN A 247 13.85 17.35 -10.23
CA ASN A 247 13.10 17.08 -11.47
C ASN A 247 13.57 15.80 -12.21
N GLY A 248 13.88 14.75 -11.46
CA GLY A 248 14.27 13.45 -12.01
C GLY A 248 15.77 13.32 -12.37
N ARG A 249 16.59 14.31 -12.06
CA ARG A 249 18.04 14.30 -12.38
C ARG A 249 18.83 13.39 -11.46
N VAL A 250 18.43 13.26 -10.20
CA VAL A 250 19.09 12.39 -9.23
C VAL A 250 18.14 11.32 -8.71
N LYS A 251 18.72 10.18 -8.32
CA LYS A 251 17.94 9.07 -7.75
C LYS A 251 17.53 9.36 -6.32
N VAL A 252 16.32 8.97 -5.96
CA VAL A 252 15.76 9.13 -4.61
C VAL A 252 15.12 7.85 -4.11
N GLY A 253 14.89 7.77 -2.79
CA GLY A 253 14.16 6.69 -2.15
C GLY A 253 12.80 7.13 -1.62
N ILE A 254 11.92 6.16 -1.39
CA ILE A 254 10.66 6.34 -0.68
C ILE A 254 10.47 5.24 0.37
N ARG A 255 9.96 5.60 1.55
CA ARG A 255 9.50 4.68 2.58
C ARG A 255 8.01 4.93 2.82
N PRO A 256 7.13 4.29 2.02
CA PRO A 256 5.70 4.34 2.31
C PRO A 256 5.39 3.56 3.58
N GLY A 257 4.47 4.05 4.39
CA GLY A 257 4.14 3.44 5.66
C GLY A 257 2.77 3.82 6.18
N ALA A 258 2.40 3.20 7.24
CA ALA A 258 1.26 3.23 8.13
C ALA A 258 0.64 1.83 8.27
N LEU A 259 -0.29 1.64 9.21
CA LEU A 259 -1.02 0.40 9.45
C LEU A 259 -0.18 -0.77 10.00
N PHE A 260 -0.89 -1.79 10.44
CA PHE A 260 -0.35 -3.05 10.97
C PHE A 260 0.77 -2.85 11.98
N TYR A 261 0.53 -2.04 12.98
CA TYR A 261 1.48 -1.80 14.08
C TYR A 261 1.47 -2.91 15.14
N SER A 262 0.45 -3.76 15.12
CA SER A 262 0.28 -4.87 16.06
C SER A 262 -0.33 -6.09 15.35
N GLU A 263 0.13 -7.29 15.71
CA GLU A 263 -0.42 -8.56 15.19
C GLU A 263 -1.83 -8.90 15.72
N ARG A 264 -2.41 -8.05 16.59
CA ARG A 264 -3.78 -8.23 17.11
C ARG A 264 -4.86 -8.09 16.03
N ASN A 265 -4.57 -7.40 14.94
CA ASN A 265 -5.46 -7.24 13.81
C ASN A 265 -4.80 -7.74 12.51
N PRO A 266 -4.86 -9.05 12.26
CA PRO A 266 -4.19 -9.65 11.09
C PRO A 266 -4.66 -9.09 9.74
N ARG A 267 -5.91 -8.65 9.65
CA ARG A 267 -6.47 -8.10 8.41
C ARG A 267 -5.78 -6.80 7.99
N GLU A 268 -5.28 -6.02 8.95
CA GLU A 268 -4.48 -4.83 8.64
C GLU A 268 -3.19 -5.15 7.88
N LEU A 269 -2.63 -6.36 8.04
CA LEU A 269 -1.49 -6.79 7.24
C LEU A 269 -1.83 -6.77 5.74
N LEU A 270 -2.97 -7.33 5.36
CA LEU A 270 -3.38 -7.34 3.96
C LEU A 270 -3.60 -5.92 3.40
N SER A 271 -4.26 -5.04 4.17
CA SER A 271 -4.38 -3.62 3.82
C SER A 271 -3.02 -2.97 3.59
N LYS A 272 -2.08 -3.19 4.50
CA LYS A 272 -0.73 -2.61 4.37
C LYS A 272 0.03 -3.16 3.17
N ILE A 273 -0.11 -4.47 2.89
CA ILE A 273 0.51 -5.10 1.72
C ILE A 273 -0.09 -4.58 0.42
N GLN A 274 -1.41 -4.42 0.35
CA GLN A 274 -2.11 -3.82 -0.77
C GLN A 274 -1.60 -2.39 -1.06
N GLU A 275 -1.55 -1.55 -0.04
CA GLU A 275 -1.03 -0.19 -0.16
C GLU A 275 0.45 -0.18 -0.58
N THR A 276 1.26 -1.07 -0.01
CA THR A 276 2.66 -1.22 -0.41
C THR A 276 2.79 -1.61 -1.88
N ALA A 277 2.00 -2.57 -2.35
CA ALA A 277 1.99 -2.98 -3.76
C ALA A 277 1.61 -1.81 -4.68
N ARG A 278 0.63 -1.00 -4.27
CA ARG A 278 0.16 0.19 -5.00
C ARG A 278 1.26 1.25 -5.13
N GLU A 279 1.88 1.62 -4.02
CA GLU A 279 2.96 2.60 -4.03
C GLU A 279 4.19 2.07 -4.78
N ALA A 280 4.54 0.81 -4.62
CA ALA A 280 5.64 0.18 -5.35
C ALA A 280 5.38 0.19 -6.87
N ALA A 281 4.18 -0.23 -7.32
CA ALA A 281 3.81 -0.24 -8.73
C ALA A 281 3.89 1.17 -9.35
N ARG A 282 3.43 2.21 -8.64
CA ARG A 282 3.52 3.61 -9.05
C ARG A 282 4.96 4.10 -9.11
N CYS A 283 5.70 3.92 -8.02
CA CYS A 283 7.07 4.43 -7.90
C CYS A 283 8.04 3.80 -8.90
N ARG A 284 7.85 2.51 -9.25
CA ARG A 284 8.68 1.85 -10.28
C ARG A 284 8.53 2.45 -11.68
N GLN A 285 7.40 3.10 -11.95
CA GLN A 285 7.19 3.83 -13.21
C GLN A 285 7.98 5.16 -13.25
N TYR A 286 8.37 5.67 -12.08
CA TYR A 286 9.17 6.89 -11.99
C TYR A 286 10.64 6.52 -12.12
N GLY A 287 11.21 6.62 -13.29
CA GLY A 287 12.58 6.19 -13.58
C GLY A 287 13.68 6.73 -12.66
N PHE A 288 13.37 7.70 -11.78
CA PHE A 288 14.29 8.29 -10.81
C PHE A 288 14.14 7.73 -9.38
N VAL A 289 13.14 6.88 -9.09
CA VAL A 289 13.05 6.19 -7.80
C VAL A 289 13.95 4.95 -7.84
N SER A 290 14.90 4.88 -6.92
CA SER A 290 15.89 3.80 -6.84
C SER A 290 15.70 2.85 -5.67
N GLN A 291 14.90 3.25 -4.67
CA GLN A 291 14.66 2.44 -3.47
C GLN A 291 13.23 2.63 -2.98
N ILE A 292 12.55 1.52 -2.76
CA ILE A 292 11.23 1.45 -2.12
C ILE A 292 11.44 0.69 -0.81
N CYS A 293 11.49 1.42 0.29
CA CYS A 293 11.79 0.89 1.59
C CYS A 293 10.49 0.66 2.38
N TYR A 294 10.22 -0.57 2.82
CA TYR A 294 9.02 -0.87 3.58
C TYR A 294 9.15 -0.45 5.03
N GLU A 295 8.13 0.24 5.57
CA GLU A 295 8.04 0.51 7.00
C GLU A 295 7.56 -0.72 7.76
N LEU A 296 8.43 -1.28 8.59
CA LEU A 296 8.07 -2.31 9.54
C LEU A 296 8.16 -1.73 10.95
N GLU A 297 7.01 -1.41 11.55
CA GLU A 297 6.94 -0.63 12.77
C GLU A 297 5.96 -1.23 13.79
N ASN A 298 6.24 -1.03 15.08
CA ASN A 298 5.44 -1.48 16.21
C ASN A 298 4.88 -0.29 17.03
N TYR A 299 4.34 0.75 16.36
CA TYR A 299 3.75 1.90 17.06
C TYR A 299 2.67 1.44 18.07
N PRO A 300 2.61 1.97 19.30
CA PRO A 300 3.33 3.12 19.84
C PRO A 300 4.71 2.82 20.46
N HIS A 301 5.47 1.88 19.91
CA HIS A 301 6.85 1.56 20.27
C HIS A 301 6.97 1.03 21.70
N VAL A 302 6.23 -0.01 21.99
CA VAL A 302 6.27 -0.75 23.25
C VAL A 302 6.86 -2.14 23.05
N ALA A 303 7.42 -2.68 24.13
CA ALA A 303 8.05 -3.99 24.15
C ALA A 303 7.12 -5.08 23.62
N MET A 304 7.63 -5.91 22.72
CA MET A 304 6.96 -7.10 22.16
C MET A 304 5.52 -6.86 21.62
N LEU A 305 5.29 -5.69 21.02
CA LEU A 305 3.99 -5.42 20.39
C LEU A 305 3.74 -6.28 19.15
N LYS A 306 4.83 -6.67 18.46
CA LYS A 306 4.86 -7.71 17.42
C LYS A 306 5.92 -8.74 17.77
N THR A 307 5.61 -10.02 17.55
CA THR A 307 6.62 -11.08 17.63
C THR A 307 7.58 -11.01 16.43
N PRO A 308 8.83 -11.45 16.58
CA PRO A 308 9.76 -11.54 15.46
C PRO A 308 9.25 -12.36 14.28
N GLU A 309 8.48 -13.42 14.52
CA GLU A 309 7.85 -14.24 13.48
C GLU A 309 6.78 -13.47 12.69
N ALA A 310 5.92 -12.71 13.38
CA ALA A 310 4.93 -11.84 12.73
C ALA A 310 5.62 -10.76 11.88
N MET A 311 6.73 -10.20 12.38
CA MET A 311 7.55 -9.26 11.61
C MET A 311 8.15 -9.89 10.35
N MET A 312 8.63 -11.12 10.43
CA MET A 312 9.21 -11.81 9.27
C MET A 312 8.13 -12.22 8.25
N THR A 313 6.94 -12.57 8.70
CA THR A 313 5.76 -12.76 7.83
C THR A 313 5.42 -11.46 7.09
N GLU A 314 5.30 -10.35 7.81
CA GLU A 314 5.06 -9.02 7.25
C GLU A 314 6.16 -8.62 6.24
N ALA A 315 7.43 -8.82 6.60
CA ALA A 315 8.58 -8.55 5.74
C ALA A 315 8.54 -9.34 4.42
N ALA A 316 8.25 -10.65 4.50
CA ALA A 316 8.13 -11.52 3.34
C ALA A 316 7.03 -11.04 2.38
N MET A 317 5.85 -10.72 2.92
CA MET A 317 4.73 -10.21 2.15
C MET A 317 5.04 -8.86 1.50
N ALA A 318 5.69 -7.94 2.21
CA ALA A 318 6.06 -6.62 1.70
C ALA A 318 7.09 -6.70 0.56
N LEU A 319 8.11 -7.53 0.69
CA LEU A 319 9.10 -7.76 -0.37
C LEU A 319 8.46 -8.39 -1.61
N PHE A 320 7.57 -9.36 -1.41
CA PHE A 320 6.82 -9.94 -2.52
C PHE A 320 5.87 -8.92 -3.16
N ALA A 321 5.32 -7.97 -2.40
CA ALA A 321 4.51 -6.87 -2.91
C ALA A 321 5.31 -5.83 -3.73
N GLY A 322 6.64 -5.81 -3.60
CA GLY A 322 7.51 -4.98 -4.43
C GLY A 322 8.40 -4.00 -3.66
N ALA A 323 8.55 -4.15 -2.34
CA ALA A 323 9.57 -3.41 -1.60
C ALA A 323 10.98 -3.94 -1.91
N ASP A 324 11.99 -3.06 -1.86
CA ASP A 324 13.39 -3.41 -2.13
C ASP A 324 14.18 -3.62 -0.83
N SER A 325 13.74 -2.99 0.25
CA SER A 325 14.39 -2.97 1.56
C SER A 325 13.37 -2.80 2.68
N LEU A 326 13.80 -3.07 3.91
CA LEU A 326 12.97 -3.04 5.10
C LEU A 326 13.54 -2.05 6.12
N ALA A 327 12.75 -1.05 6.52
CA ALA A 327 13.05 -0.14 7.62
C ALA A 327 12.36 -0.64 8.89
N LEU A 328 13.14 -1.27 9.75
CA LEU A 328 12.69 -2.00 10.93
C LEU A 328 12.69 -1.09 12.16
N TYR A 329 11.56 -0.99 12.85
CA TYR A 329 11.47 -0.39 14.17
C TYR A 329 10.66 -1.28 15.10
N TYR A 330 11.32 -2.09 15.91
CA TYR A 330 10.69 -3.14 16.71
C TYR A 330 10.99 -3.03 18.21
N HIS A 331 11.93 -2.19 18.62
CA HIS A 331 12.32 -2.04 20.02
C HIS A 331 11.47 -1.00 20.76
N ASP A 332 11.45 -1.09 22.10
CA ASP A 332 10.77 -0.13 22.96
C ASP A 332 11.48 1.22 22.93
N ARG A 333 10.72 2.31 22.75
CA ARG A 333 11.25 3.67 22.64
C ARG A 333 11.99 4.13 23.92
N ASN A 334 11.61 3.59 25.08
CA ASN A 334 12.18 3.94 26.37
C ASN A 334 13.21 2.89 26.85
N ASN A 335 13.73 2.08 25.94
CA ASN A 335 14.73 1.05 26.23
C ASN A 335 14.32 0.07 27.35
N ARG A 336 13.05 -0.33 27.38
CA ARG A 336 12.53 -1.30 28.37
C ARG A 336 12.51 -2.73 27.86
N GLU A 337 13.03 -2.96 26.65
CA GLU A 337 13.18 -4.29 26.08
C GLU A 337 14.21 -5.10 26.87
N THR A 338 13.94 -6.37 27.14
CA THR A 338 14.90 -7.28 27.76
C THR A 338 15.96 -7.72 26.77
N ASP A 339 17.13 -8.17 27.27
CA ASP A 339 18.17 -8.76 26.41
C ASP A 339 17.69 -10.03 25.70
N GLU A 340 16.78 -10.77 26.32
CA GLU A 340 16.17 -11.94 25.71
C GLU A 340 15.31 -11.56 24.51
N ASN A 341 14.53 -10.49 24.59
CA ASN A 341 13.73 -9.97 23.48
C ASN A 341 14.62 -9.49 22.34
N TYR A 342 15.68 -8.71 22.64
CA TYR A 342 16.64 -8.29 21.61
C TYR A 342 17.31 -9.49 20.94
N ARG A 343 17.76 -10.48 21.72
CA ARG A 343 18.33 -11.71 21.19
C ARG A 343 17.34 -12.37 20.23
N TYR A 344 16.07 -12.47 20.60
CA TYR A 344 15.04 -13.10 19.80
C TYR A 344 14.81 -12.36 18.47
N TYR A 345 14.75 -11.02 18.48
CA TYR A 345 14.66 -10.23 17.26
C TYR A 345 15.87 -10.44 16.34
N PHE A 346 17.07 -10.25 16.83
CA PHE A 346 18.28 -10.33 16.02
C PHE A 346 18.53 -11.73 15.45
N GLU A 347 18.32 -12.76 16.26
CA GLU A 347 18.43 -14.16 15.85
C GLU A 347 17.43 -14.51 14.75
N THR A 348 16.16 -14.12 14.94
CA THR A 348 15.09 -14.39 13.98
C THR A 348 15.32 -13.66 12.66
N ILE A 349 15.71 -12.39 12.69
CA ILE A 349 16.02 -11.60 11.48
C ILE A 349 17.18 -12.25 10.72
N ALA A 350 18.30 -12.55 11.40
CA ALA A 350 19.46 -13.18 10.77
C ALA A 350 19.10 -14.54 10.13
N LYS A 351 18.31 -15.36 10.83
CA LYS A 351 17.83 -16.65 10.34
C LYS A 351 16.96 -16.53 9.09
N HIS A 352 16.09 -15.52 9.02
CA HIS A 352 15.16 -15.33 7.90
C HIS A 352 15.79 -14.62 6.70
N ARG A 353 16.92 -13.97 6.87
CA ARG A 353 17.56 -13.17 5.81
C ARG A 353 17.68 -13.90 4.47
N PRO A 354 18.17 -15.15 4.37
CA PRO A 354 18.29 -15.85 3.07
C PRO A 354 16.95 -16.06 2.38
N PHE A 355 15.88 -16.31 3.16
CA PHE A 355 14.51 -16.43 2.63
C PHE A 355 14.01 -15.10 2.09
N LEU A 356 14.17 -14.02 2.85
CA LEU A 356 13.77 -12.67 2.45
C LEU A 356 14.53 -12.19 1.22
N GLU A 357 15.81 -12.51 1.08
CA GLU A 357 16.62 -12.18 -0.09
C GLU A 357 16.10 -12.87 -1.35
N LYS A 358 15.73 -14.15 -1.28
CA LYS A 358 15.10 -14.86 -2.42
C LYS A 358 13.79 -14.19 -2.85
N ILE A 359 12.95 -13.76 -1.90
CA ILE A 359 11.69 -13.06 -2.19
C ILE A 359 11.98 -11.73 -2.88
N ARG A 360 12.89 -10.92 -2.32
CA ARG A 360 13.29 -9.65 -2.90
C ARG A 360 13.81 -9.81 -4.34
N ASP A 361 14.66 -10.79 -4.56
CA ASP A 361 15.28 -11.02 -5.87
C ASP A 361 14.23 -11.44 -6.92
N LEU A 362 13.22 -12.23 -6.54
CA LEU A 362 12.07 -12.49 -7.40
C LEU A 362 11.26 -11.20 -7.63
N GLY A 363 10.99 -10.42 -6.58
CA GLY A 363 10.27 -9.15 -6.65
C GLY A 363 10.90 -8.14 -7.61
N ASN A 364 12.21 -8.04 -7.61
CA ASN A 364 12.97 -7.07 -8.43
C ASN A 364 12.97 -7.37 -9.93
N ARG A 365 12.71 -8.62 -10.34
CA ARG A 365 12.74 -9.06 -11.76
C ARG A 365 11.36 -9.37 -12.34
N SER A 366 10.29 -9.09 -11.62
CA SER A 366 8.94 -9.49 -12.00
C SER A 366 7.88 -8.51 -11.48
N ASP A 367 6.68 -8.59 -12.05
CA ASP A 367 5.52 -7.81 -11.66
C ASP A 367 4.48 -8.68 -10.97
N LEU A 368 3.67 -8.10 -10.07
CA LEU A 368 2.49 -8.77 -9.54
C LEU A 368 1.45 -8.97 -10.65
N ALA A 369 0.79 -10.13 -10.65
CA ALA A 369 -0.29 -10.46 -11.58
C ALA A 369 -1.60 -10.73 -10.85
N GLY A 370 -2.71 -10.61 -11.56
CA GLY A 370 -4.06 -10.82 -11.05
C GLY A 370 -5.03 -9.73 -11.47
N GLY A 371 -6.15 -9.63 -10.77
CA GLY A 371 -7.14 -8.59 -10.98
C GLY A 371 -6.74 -7.24 -10.37
N ALA A 372 -7.21 -6.14 -10.98
CA ALA A 372 -7.06 -4.80 -10.42
C ALA A 372 -8.39 -4.06 -10.43
N PHE A 373 -8.68 -3.31 -9.36
CA PHE A 373 -9.80 -2.37 -9.37
C PHE A 373 -9.52 -1.25 -10.37
N PHE A 374 -10.48 -1.06 -11.27
CA PHE A 374 -10.42 0.05 -12.21
C PHE A 374 -10.82 1.34 -11.50
N ARG A 375 -9.99 2.36 -11.62
CA ARG A 375 -10.25 3.70 -11.12
C ARG A 375 -10.46 4.64 -12.29
N GLY A 376 -11.70 5.11 -12.43
CA GLY A 376 -12.02 6.13 -13.42
C GLY A 376 -11.24 7.42 -13.17
N ARG A 377 -11.06 8.22 -14.22
CA ARG A 377 -10.36 9.51 -14.18
C ARG A 377 -10.85 10.46 -13.07
N ASP A 378 -12.14 10.36 -12.70
CA ASP A 378 -12.78 11.21 -11.69
C ASP A 378 -12.85 10.55 -10.30
N ALA A 379 -12.15 9.43 -10.07
CA ALA A 379 -12.14 8.75 -8.78
C ALA A 379 -11.57 9.64 -7.65
N VAL A 380 -10.55 10.42 -7.99
CA VAL A 380 -9.92 11.33 -7.04
C VAL A 380 -10.78 12.55 -6.75
N GLY A 381 -10.92 12.88 -5.48
CA GLY A 381 -11.71 14.04 -5.04
C GLY A 381 -13.20 13.76 -4.83
N GLN A 382 -13.69 12.55 -5.15
CA GLN A 382 -15.06 12.13 -4.77
C GLN A 382 -15.13 11.99 -3.24
N PRO A 383 -16.16 12.57 -2.58
CA PRO A 383 -16.34 12.37 -1.16
C PRO A 383 -16.80 10.94 -0.87
N GLU A 384 -16.23 10.31 0.14
CA GLU A 384 -16.88 9.15 0.73
C GLU A 384 -18.10 9.55 1.54
N TRP A 385 -19.14 8.72 1.48
CA TRP A 385 -20.43 8.97 2.14
C TRP A 385 -20.34 9.09 3.67
N HIS A 386 -19.32 8.48 4.28
CA HIS A 386 -19.21 8.35 5.73
C HIS A 386 -18.08 9.18 6.34
N VAL A 387 -17.20 9.71 5.52
CA VAL A 387 -16.07 10.53 5.98
C VAL A 387 -15.97 11.78 5.09
N PRO A 388 -16.59 12.91 5.47
CA PRO A 388 -16.65 14.13 4.65
C PRO A 388 -15.30 14.68 4.18
N PHE A 389 -14.21 14.20 4.78
CA PHE A 389 -12.85 14.64 4.53
C PHE A 389 -11.98 13.56 3.86
N SER A 390 -12.54 12.39 3.53
CA SER A 390 -11.80 11.37 2.81
C SER A 390 -11.79 11.66 1.30
N TRP A 391 -10.61 11.57 0.70
CA TRP A 391 -10.41 11.60 -0.76
C TRP A 391 -10.30 10.18 -1.34
N VAL A 392 -10.34 9.19 -0.48
CA VAL A 392 -9.99 7.81 -0.79
C VAL A 392 -11.23 6.99 -1.07
N PRO A 393 -11.25 6.25 -2.17
CA PRO A 393 -12.29 5.29 -2.49
C PRO A 393 -12.37 4.12 -1.48
N THR A 394 -13.55 3.54 -1.31
CA THR A 394 -13.83 2.42 -0.38
C THR A 394 -13.53 1.03 -0.95
N GLU A 395 -13.01 0.92 -2.15
CA GLU A 395 -12.71 -0.37 -2.79
C GLU A 395 -11.72 -1.25 -2.02
N GLU A 396 -10.98 -0.66 -1.06
CA GLU A 396 -10.08 -1.39 -0.19
C GLU A 396 -10.69 -2.64 0.47
N ARG A 397 -11.95 -2.55 0.88
CA ARG A 397 -12.65 -3.68 1.51
C ARG A 397 -12.85 -4.85 0.56
N ASP A 398 -13.33 -4.55 -0.64
CA ASP A 398 -13.66 -5.59 -1.62
C ASP A 398 -12.39 -6.31 -2.09
N GLU A 399 -11.29 -5.57 -2.27
CA GLU A 399 -10.00 -6.14 -2.62
C GLU A 399 -9.45 -7.05 -1.52
N LEU A 400 -9.60 -6.67 -0.24
CA LEU A 400 -9.20 -7.51 0.88
C LEU A 400 -9.98 -8.83 0.92
N HIS A 401 -11.27 -8.81 0.62
CA HIS A 401 -12.06 -10.03 0.51
C HIS A 401 -11.54 -10.97 -0.59
N LEU A 402 -11.14 -10.43 -1.73
CA LEU A 402 -10.53 -11.22 -2.80
C LEU A 402 -9.18 -11.80 -2.37
N MET A 403 -8.34 -10.99 -1.72
CA MET A 403 -7.06 -11.44 -1.18
C MET A 403 -7.21 -12.56 -0.14
N GLU A 404 -8.22 -12.50 0.72
CA GLU A 404 -8.55 -13.55 1.70
C GLU A 404 -9.08 -14.83 1.05
N ASN A 405 -9.58 -14.74 -0.17
CA ASN A 405 -10.18 -15.84 -0.93
C ASN A 405 -9.28 -16.42 -2.03
N ALA A 406 -7.98 -16.27 -1.89
CA ALA A 406 -6.98 -16.79 -2.84
C ALA A 406 -7.16 -16.30 -4.28
N VAL A 407 -7.77 -15.12 -4.49
CA VAL A 407 -7.83 -14.47 -5.78
C VAL A 407 -6.59 -13.60 -5.94
N PRO A 408 -5.73 -13.85 -6.93
CA PRO A 408 -4.56 -13.01 -7.16
C PRO A 408 -4.99 -11.58 -7.52
N VAL A 409 -4.34 -10.61 -6.90
CA VAL A 409 -4.57 -9.19 -7.16
C VAL A 409 -3.28 -8.48 -7.52
N THR A 410 -3.38 -7.47 -8.38
CA THR A 410 -2.28 -6.59 -8.77
C THR A 410 -2.71 -5.14 -8.60
N GLN A 411 -1.73 -4.25 -8.50
CA GLN A 411 -1.94 -2.80 -8.52
C GLN A 411 -1.49 -2.16 -9.83
N LEU A 412 -1.12 -2.98 -10.83
CA LEU A 412 -0.79 -2.56 -12.19
C LEU A 412 -2.06 -2.35 -13.01
N GLU A 413 -2.70 -1.19 -12.86
CA GLU A 413 -3.94 -0.85 -13.56
C GLU A 413 -3.81 -0.88 -15.10
N ALA A 414 -2.58 -0.74 -15.61
CA ALA A 414 -2.33 -0.69 -17.05
C ALA A 414 -2.50 -2.04 -17.77
N ALA A 415 -2.33 -3.17 -17.07
CA ALA A 415 -2.38 -4.50 -17.68
C ALA A 415 -2.75 -5.61 -16.66
N PRO A 416 -3.90 -5.52 -15.98
CA PRO A 416 -4.35 -6.59 -15.11
C PRO A 416 -4.80 -7.81 -15.93
N GLU A 417 -4.91 -8.96 -15.29
CA GLU A 417 -5.49 -10.16 -15.91
C GLU A 417 -7.02 -10.03 -16.09
N PHE A 418 -7.65 -9.28 -15.19
CA PHE A 418 -9.06 -8.87 -15.26
C PHE A 418 -9.26 -7.59 -14.46
N HIS A 419 -10.27 -6.81 -14.84
CA HIS A 419 -10.70 -5.64 -14.06
C HIS A 419 -11.69 -6.05 -12.97
N MET A 420 -11.66 -5.33 -11.85
CA MET A 420 -12.65 -5.44 -10.78
C MET A 420 -13.42 -4.12 -10.70
N LEU A 421 -14.73 -4.19 -10.63
CA LEU A 421 -15.61 -3.03 -10.54
C LEU A 421 -16.60 -3.22 -9.38
N ASN A 422 -16.51 -2.36 -8.37
CA ASN A 422 -17.56 -2.16 -7.39
C ASN A 422 -18.39 -0.91 -7.73
N GLU A 423 -19.39 -0.60 -6.92
CA GLU A 423 -20.28 0.56 -7.17
C GLU A 423 -19.48 1.88 -7.26
N HIS A 424 -18.45 2.04 -6.46
CA HIS A 424 -17.62 3.25 -6.47
C HIS A 424 -16.87 3.39 -7.81
N CYS A 425 -16.26 2.33 -8.30
CA CYS A 425 -15.58 2.32 -9.61
C CYS A 425 -16.55 2.73 -10.73
N VAL A 426 -17.76 2.17 -10.70
CA VAL A 426 -18.77 2.49 -11.72
C VAL A 426 -19.23 3.95 -11.63
N ARG A 427 -19.31 4.55 -10.44
CA ARG A 427 -19.68 5.98 -10.30
C ARG A 427 -18.68 6.90 -11.00
N THR A 428 -17.42 6.53 -11.04
CA THR A 428 -16.33 7.35 -11.58
C THR A 428 -15.93 6.96 -13.01
N LEU A 429 -16.52 5.88 -13.55
CA LEU A 429 -16.28 5.41 -14.91
C LEU A 429 -16.84 6.41 -15.93
N ALA A 430 -16.02 6.88 -16.85
CA ALA A 430 -16.45 7.73 -17.94
C ALA A 430 -16.92 6.88 -19.14
N GLU A 431 -17.79 7.43 -20.00
CA GLU A 431 -18.31 6.71 -21.16
C GLU A 431 -17.19 6.29 -22.13
N GLU A 432 -16.22 7.16 -22.34
CA GLU A 432 -15.04 6.89 -23.17
C GLU A 432 -14.11 5.80 -22.60
N GLU A 433 -14.31 5.38 -21.35
CA GLU A 433 -13.55 4.32 -20.71
C GLU A 433 -14.21 2.93 -20.85
N LEU A 434 -15.49 2.87 -21.26
CA LEU A 434 -16.25 1.62 -21.36
C LEU A 434 -15.54 0.59 -22.25
N GLU A 435 -15.16 0.98 -23.48
CA GLU A 435 -14.46 0.09 -24.40
C GLU A 435 -13.18 -0.45 -23.79
N LYS A 436 -12.36 0.42 -23.22
CA LYS A 436 -11.08 0.04 -22.59
C LYS A 436 -11.26 -0.99 -21.48
N VAL A 437 -12.26 -0.81 -20.62
CA VAL A 437 -12.48 -1.68 -19.46
C VAL A 437 -13.11 -3.00 -19.89
N PHE A 438 -14.15 -2.94 -20.72
CA PHE A 438 -14.98 -4.10 -21.06
C PHE A 438 -14.50 -4.87 -22.31
N ALA A 439 -13.40 -4.45 -22.93
CA ALA A 439 -12.62 -5.29 -23.85
C ALA A 439 -11.83 -6.39 -23.11
N SER A 440 -11.68 -6.26 -21.81
CA SER A 440 -11.04 -7.23 -20.91
C SER A 440 -12.07 -7.98 -20.06
N PRO A 441 -11.71 -9.11 -19.44
CA PRO A 441 -12.55 -9.73 -18.43
C PRO A 441 -12.80 -8.80 -17.24
N VAL A 442 -14.03 -8.76 -16.75
CA VAL A 442 -14.45 -7.91 -15.63
C VAL A 442 -15.15 -8.76 -14.57
N LEU A 443 -14.72 -8.65 -13.31
CA LEU A 443 -15.44 -9.16 -12.15
C LEU A 443 -16.21 -8.01 -11.49
N MET A 444 -17.53 -8.14 -11.34
CA MET A 444 -18.34 -7.14 -10.66
C MET A 444 -19.50 -7.76 -9.90
N ASP A 445 -19.99 -7.06 -8.88
CA ASP A 445 -21.17 -7.48 -8.14
C ASP A 445 -22.47 -6.85 -8.69
N VAL A 446 -23.61 -7.38 -8.23
CA VAL A 446 -24.93 -6.90 -8.66
C VAL A 446 -25.20 -5.44 -8.29
N THR A 447 -24.54 -4.89 -7.28
CA THR A 447 -24.67 -3.49 -6.90
C THR A 447 -23.97 -2.58 -7.91
N ALA A 448 -22.75 -2.93 -8.27
CA ALA A 448 -22.00 -2.26 -9.34
C ALA A 448 -22.73 -2.36 -10.70
N PHE A 449 -23.26 -3.54 -11.03
CA PHE A 449 -23.99 -3.75 -12.28
C PHE A 449 -25.29 -2.91 -12.34
N ARG A 450 -26.05 -2.84 -11.25
CA ARG A 450 -27.23 -1.95 -11.18
C ARG A 450 -26.83 -0.50 -11.45
N ARG A 451 -25.75 -0.05 -10.83
CA ARG A 451 -25.24 1.31 -11.05
C ARG A 451 -24.77 1.55 -12.47
N LEU A 452 -24.18 0.53 -13.09
CA LEU A 452 -23.77 0.57 -14.50
C LEU A 452 -24.99 0.72 -15.42
N ALA A 453 -26.05 -0.07 -15.21
CA ALA A 453 -27.30 0.01 -15.99
C ALA A 453 -28.02 1.36 -15.80
N GLU A 454 -27.98 1.95 -14.61
CA GLU A 454 -28.53 3.29 -14.37
C GLU A 454 -27.76 4.39 -15.12
N ARG A 455 -26.43 4.27 -15.21
CA ARG A 455 -25.58 5.27 -15.85
C ARG A 455 -25.51 5.14 -17.36
N PHE A 456 -25.58 3.92 -17.86
CA PHE A 456 -25.42 3.59 -19.27
C PHE A 456 -26.56 2.67 -19.73
N PRO A 457 -27.83 3.15 -19.70
CA PRO A 457 -29.03 2.31 -19.98
C PRO A 457 -29.06 1.79 -21.41
N GLU A 458 -28.46 2.49 -22.36
CA GLU A 458 -28.43 2.09 -23.78
C GLU A 458 -27.29 1.09 -24.08
N TRP A 459 -26.44 0.77 -23.11
CA TRP A 459 -25.35 -0.16 -23.34
C TRP A 459 -25.87 -1.60 -23.44
N GLN A 460 -25.53 -2.27 -24.55
CA GLN A 460 -26.09 -3.57 -24.92
C GLN A 460 -25.93 -4.63 -23.80
N ALA A 461 -24.78 -4.70 -23.14
CA ALA A 461 -24.51 -5.68 -22.08
C ALA A 461 -25.51 -5.57 -20.92
N THR A 462 -25.97 -4.35 -20.56
CA THR A 462 -26.92 -4.13 -19.47
C THR A 462 -28.34 -4.62 -19.78
N GLY A 463 -28.71 -4.70 -21.07
CA GLY A 463 -29.99 -5.23 -21.53
C GLY A 463 -30.06 -6.76 -21.57
N LYS A 464 -28.95 -7.50 -21.43
CA LYS A 464 -28.94 -8.96 -21.53
C LYS A 464 -29.44 -9.69 -20.27
N VAL A 465 -29.50 -8.99 -19.15
CA VAL A 465 -30.00 -9.52 -17.88
C VAL A 465 -30.87 -8.48 -17.16
N ARG A 466 -31.73 -8.96 -16.25
CA ARG A 466 -32.53 -8.11 -15.37
C ARG A 466 -32.29 -8.49 -13.92
N LEU A 467 -31.90 -7.53 -13.09
CA LEU A 467 -31.76 -7.73 -11.64
C LEU A 467 -33.16 -7.64 -11.00
N GLN A 468 -33.57 -8.70 -10.32
CA GLN A 468 -34.84 -8.70 -9.58
C GLN A 468 -34.67 -7.88 -8.28
N THR A 469 -35.72 -7.11 -7.92
CA THR A 469 -35.72 -6.31 -6.70
C THR A 469 -35.95 -7.17 -5.46
N LYS A 470 -35.49 -6.69 -4.29
CA LYS A 470 -35.68 -7.37 -2.99
C LYS A 470 -37.14 -7.76 -2.70
N ASN A 471 -38.11 -6.98 -3.15
CA ASN A 471 -39.55 -7.23 -2.96
C ASN A 471 -40.05 -8.49 -3.68
N ALA A 472 -39.31 -9.01 -4.65
CA ALA A 472 -39.62 -10.28 -5.32
C ALA A 472 -39.12 -11.51 -4.54
N ILE A 473 -38.38 -11.31 -3.46
CA ILE A 473 -37.88 -12.37 -2.56
C ILE A 473 -38.83 -12.44 -1.36
N THR A 474 -40.01 -13.01 -1.59
CA THR A 474 -40.93 -13.30 -0.48
C THR A 474 -40.41 -14.48 0.32
N VAL A 475 -40.02 -14.20 1.57
CA VAL A 475 -39.93 -15.16 2.67
C VAL A 475 -39.23 -16.47 2.33
N GLY A 476 -37.94 -16.50 2.53
CA GLY A 476 -37.08 -17.67 2.41
C GLY A 476 -35.69 -17.22 1.98
N PHE A 477 -34.68 -17.79 2.57
CA PHE A 477 -33.30 -17.52 2.16
C PHE A 477 -33.16 -17.94 0.69
N ALA A 478 -33.11 -16.99 -0.23
CA ALA A 478 -32.76 -17.31 -1.60
C ALA A 478 -31.29 -17.71 -1.62
N CYS A 479 -31.04 -18.97 -1.93
CA CYS A 479 -29.70 -19.52 -2.07
C CYS A 479 -29.38 -19.62 -3.55
N GLU A 480 -28.13 -19.39 -3.92
CA GLU A 480 -27.62 -19.88 -5.19
C GLU A 480 -26.99 -21.26 -5.00
N SER A 481 -27.08 -22.10 -6.01
CA SER A 481 -26.48 -23.43 -6.03
C SER A 481 -25.44 -23.53 -7.13
N PHE A 482 -24.30 -24.12 -6.80
CA PHE A 482 -23.23 -24.47 -7.71
C PHE A 482 -23.18 -26.00 -7.86
N GLY A 483 -23.97 -26.54 -8.82
CA GLY A 483 -24.18 -27.97 -8.91
C GLY A 483 -24.92 -28.52 -7.67
N PRO A 484 -24.39 -29.56 -6.98
CA PRO A 484 -25.01 -30.10 -5.76
C PRO A 484 -24.79 -29.23 -4.51
N ASN A 485 -23.99 -28.16 -4.62
CA ASN A 485 -23.55 -27.35 -3.48
C ASN A 485 -24.33 -26.04 -3.43
N ALA A 486 -25.00 -25.77 -2.33
CA ALA A 486 -25.71 -24.51 -2.11
C ALA A 486 -24.82 -23.49 -1.41
N ALA A 487 -24.84 -22.25 -1.86
CA ALA A 487 -24.26 -21.09 -1.19
C ALA A 487 -25.36 -20.10 -0.85
N MET A 488 -25.33 -19.57 0.38
CA MET A 488 -26.30 -18.56 0.82
C MET A 488 -25.98 -17.18 0.22
N GLY A 489 -26.96 -16.28 0.21
CA GLY A 489 -26.75 -14.88 -0.03
C GLY A 489 -26.99 -14.40 -1.45
N VAL A 490 -28.15 -14.75 -2.05
CA VAL A 490 -28.65 -14.07 -3.26
C VAL A 490 -29.38 -12.81 -2.83
N THR A 491 -28.77 -11.64 -3.08
CA THR A 491 -29.38 -10.33 -2.78
C THR A 491 -30.22 -9.79 -3.94
N ALA A 492 -29.87 -10.15 -5.17
CA ALA A 492 -30.57 -9.78 -6.39
C ALA A 492 -30.50 -10.94 -7.40
N PRO A 493 -31.49 -11.84 -7.45
CA PRO A 493 -31.56 -12.87 -8.48
C PRO A 493 -31.46 -12.26 -9.87
N ILE A 494 -30.73 -12.91 -10.76
CA ILE A 494 -30.44 -12.44 -12.12
C ILE A 494 -31.32 -13.20 -13.11
N GLU A 495 -32.30 -12.52 -13.70
CA GLU A 495 -33.11 -13.05 -14.79
C GLU A 495 -32.32 -12.93 -16.10
N ILE A 496 -32.17 -14.04 -16.82
CA ILE A 496 -31.42 -14.11 -18.07
C ILE A 496 -32.40 -13.79 -19.22
N LEU A 497 -32.06 -12.77 -20.02
CA LEU A 497 -32.87 -12.28 -21.14
C LEU A 497 -32.26 -12.58 -22.52
N SER A 498 -31.01 -13.04 -22.57
CA SER A 498 -30.28 -13.30 -23.80
C SER A 498 -29.60 -14.68 -23.77
N ASP A 499 -29.67 -15.42 -24.88
CA ASP A 499 -29.13 -16.78 -24.97
C ASP A 499 -27.60 -16.88 -24.93
N ASP A 500 -26.87 -15.78 -25.13
CA ASP A 500 -25.44 -15.71 -25.05
C ASP A 500 -24.92 -15.55 -23.63
N VAL A 501 -25.78 -15.28 -22.65
CA VAL A 501 -25.47 -15.22 -21.23
C VAL A 501 -25.35 -16.64 -20.66
N LYS A 502 -24.24 -16.93 -19.98
CA LYS A 502 -24.00 -18.23 -19.37
C LYS A 502 -24.15 -18.15 -17.85
N SER A 503 -25.07 -18.92 -17.28
CA SER A 503 -25.13 -19.08 -15.82
C SER A 503 -24.09 -20.09 -15.34
N PHE A 504 -23.47 -19.80 -14.22
CA PHE A 504 -22.63 -20.77 -13.50
C PHE A 504 -23.12 -21.06 -12.08
N SER A 505 -24.27 -20.49 -11.73
CA SER A 505 -25.07 -20.88 -10.56
C SER A 505 -26.56 -20.82 -10.88
N THR A 506 -27.37 -21.50 -10.09
CA THR A 506 -28.85 -21.50 -10.22
C THR A 506 -29.48 -20.98 -8.93
N VAL A 507 -30.69 -20.43 -9.03
CA VAL A 507 -31.54 -20.09 -7.87
C VAL A 507 -32.64 -21.16 -7.79
N PRO A 508 -32.63 -22.04 -6.78
CA PRO A 508 -33.60 -23.12 -6.66
C PRO A 508 -35.05 -22.65 -6.74
N GLY A 509 -35.87 -23.36 -7.53
CA GLY A 509 -37.27 -23.05 -7.71
C GLY A 509 -37.59 -21.86 -8.65
N ARG A 510 -36.60 -21.36 -9.39
CA ARG A 510 -36.79 -20.26 -10.37
C ARG A 510 -36.19 -20.62 -11.73
N GLU A 511 -37.05 -20.71 -12.73
CA GLU A 511 -36.59 -20.90 -14.11
C GLU A 511 -35.96 -19.62 -14.67
N ASN A 512 -34.99 -19.77 -15.57
CA ASN A 512 -34.25 -18.65 -16.22
C ASN A 512 -33.66 -17.63 -15.25
N THR A 513 -33.38 -18.04 -14.01
CA THR A 513 -32.85 -17.17 -12.95
C THR A 513 -31.59 -17.77 -12.38
N ALA A 514 -30.55 -16.97 -12.32
CA ALA A 514 -29.24 -17.34 -11.77
C ALA A 514 -28.87 -16.47 -10.57
N GLY A 515 -27.94 -16.98 -9.74
CA GLY A 515 -27.26 -16.17 -8.74
C GLY A 515 -26.05 -15.47 -9.32
N SER A 516 -25.34 -16.13 -10.26
CA SER A 516 -24.12 -15.62 -10.89
C SER A 516 -24.07 -16.02 -12.36
N VAL A 517 -23.59 -15.11 -13.22
CA VAL A 517 -23.59 -15.30 -14.69
C VAL A 517 -22.32 -14.72 -15.33
N ILE A 518 -22.04 -15.17 -16.55
CA ILE A 518 -21.07 -14.55 -17.47
C ILE A 518 -21.85 -13.85 -18.57
N ILE A 519 -21.62 -12.55 -18.74
CA ILE A 519 -22.27 -11.71 -19.78
C ILE A 519 -21.19 -11.30 -20.79
N PRO A 520 -21.26 -11.75 -22.05
CA PRO A 520 -20.34 -11.28 -23.08
C PRO A 520 -20.62 -9.82 -23.44
N THR A 521 -19.55 -9.04 -23.68
CA THR A 521 -19.65 -7.64 -24.09
C THR A 521 -19.37 -7.49 -25.57
N GLU A 522 -19.91 -6.44 -26.19
CA GLU A 522 -19.66 -6.09 -27.59
C GLU A 522 -18.23 -5.70 -27.90
N PHE A 523 -17.42 -5.40 -26.85
CA PHE A 523 -16.00 -5.06 -26.97
C PHE A 523 -15.08 -6.28 -26.96
N GLY A 524 -15.62 -7.49 -26.91
CA GLY A 524 -14.87 -8.75 -26.97
C GLY A 524 -14.44 -9.31 -25.61
N GLY A 525 -14.70 -8.60 -24.52
CA GLY A 525 -14.53 -9.10 -23.16
C GLY A 525 -15.78 -9.76 -22.60
N GLY A 526 -15.82 -9.94 -21.29
CA GLY A 526 -16.99 -10.49 -20.59
C GLY A 526 -17.04 -10.07 -19.13
N ILE A 527 -18.25 -10.03 -18.59
CA ILE A 527 -18.52 -9.70 -17.18
C ILE A 527 -18.82 -10.98 -16.42
N VAL A 528 -18.03 -11.30 -15.40
CA VAL A 528 -18.39 -12.27 -14.37
C VAL A 528 -19.19 -11.49 -13.32
N LEU A 529 -20.52 -11.62 -13.38
CA LEU A 529 -21.45 -10.94 -12.48
C LEU A 529 -21.78 -11.86 -11.30
N ILE A 530 -21.46 -11.41 -10.09
CA ILE A 530 -21.64 -12.13 -8.83
C ILE A 530 -22.54 -11.35 -7.87
N GLN A 531 -23.02 -11.99 -6.82
CA GLN A 531 -23.91 -11.35 -5.85
C GLN A 531 -23.22 -10.27 -5.01
N GLN A 532 -21.99 -10.55 -4.55
CA GLN A 532 -21.20 -9.62 -3.71
C GLN A 532 -19.76 -10.09 -3.61
N PHE A 533 -18.86 -9.17 -3.30
CA PHE A 533 -17.45 -9.49 -3.03
C PHE A 533 -17.23 -10.14 -1.66
N GLU A 534 -18.13 -9.90 -0.72
CA GLU A 534 -18.06 -10.46 0.64
C GLU A 534 -18.65 -11.87 0.73
N HIS A 535 -18.30 -12.56 1.82
CA HIS A 535 -18.92 -13.84 2.23
C HIS A 535 -18.88 -14.97 1.19
N TRP A 536 -17.72 -15.17 0.58
CA TRP A 536 -17.55 -16.30 -0.32
C TRP A 536 -17.42 -17.61 0.46
N THR A 537 -18.24 -18.58 0.09
CA THR A 537 -18.00 -19.99 0.45
C THR A 537 -16.91 -20.56 -0.47
N GLY A 538 -16.29 -21.66 -0.06
CA GLY A 538 -15.30 -22.34 -0.90
C GLY A 538 -15.83 -22.71 -2.29
N PHE A 539 -17.08 -23.18 -2.37
CA PHE A 539 -17.70 -23.55 -3.64
C PHE A 539 -17.98 -22.33 -4.53
N ARG A 540 -18.46 -21.22 -3.95
CA ARG A 540 -18.66 -19.95 -4.69
C ARG A 540 -17.31 -19.46 -5.23
N ARG A 541 -16.26 -19.48 -4.40
CA ARG A 541 -14.91 -19.10 -4.84
C ARG A 541 -14.45 -19.91 -6.03
N MET A 542 -14.54 -21.25 -5.95
CA MET A 542 -14.10 -22.12 -7.04
C MET A 542 -14.87 -21.85 -8.33
N ALA A 543 -16.20 -21.68 -8.26
CA ALA A 543 -17.03 -21.36 -9.41
C ALA A 543 -16.68 -19.99 -10.04
N ILE A 544 -16.36 -18.98 -9.22
CA ILE A 544 -15.93 -17.66 -9.71
C ILE A 544 -14.57 -17.77 -10.39
N LEU A 545 -13.61 -18.51 -9.80
CA LEU A 545 -12.30 -18.74 -10.43
C LEU A 545 -12.43 -19.51 -11.75
N ASP A 546 -13.33 -20.50 -11.83
CA ASP A 546 -13.65 -21.19 -13.09
C ASP A 546 -14.24 -20.24 -14.14
N ALA A 547 -15.17 -19.37 -13.73
CA ALA A 547 -15.76 -18.39 -14.62
C ALA A 547 -14.72 -17.38 -15.14
N LEU A 548 -13.84 -16.88 -14.29
CA LEU A 548 -12.72 -16.01 -14.67
C LEU A 548 -11.77 -16.73 -15.65
N ASP A 549 -11.40 -17.98 -15.35
CA ASP A 549 -10.51 -18.79 -16.21
C ASP A 549 -11.10 -19.01 -17.61
N THR A 550 -12.43 -18.95 -17.81
CA THR A 550 -13.04 -19.04 -19.14
C THR A 550 -12.89 -17.76 -19.96
N LEU A 551 -12.76 -16.61 -19.30
CA LEU A 551 -12.68 -15.30 -19.94
C LEU A 551 -11.25 -14.81 -20.11
N ILE A 552 -10.37 -15.13 -19.16
CA ILE A 552 -8.98 -14.63 -19.14
C ILE A 552 -8.16 -15.37 -20.20
N PRO A 553 -7.55 -14.67 -21.17
CA PRO A 553 -6.66 -15.30 -22.15
C PRO A 553 -5.46 -15.97 -21.45
N GLY A 554 -5.37 -17.30 -21.58
CA GLY A 554 -4.32 -18.09 -20.91
C GLY A 554 -4.56 -18.32 -19.42
N LYS A 555 -5.74 -18.00 -18.91
CA LYS A 555 -6.19 -18.21 -17.53
C LYS A 555 -5.41 -17.40 -16.48
N LEU A 556 -5.82 -17.48 -15.20
CA LEU A 556 -5.13 -16.83 -14.08
C LEU A 556 -3.68 -17.33 -13.95
N SER A 557 -2.73 -16.42 -13.72
CA SER A 557 -1.30 -16.74 -13.55
C SER A 557 -1.04 -17.72 -12.43
N ALA A 558 -1.79 -17.62 -11.32
CA ALA A 558 -1.77 -18.58 -10.22
C ALA A 558 -3.18 -18.85 -9.71
N ARG A 559 -3.45 -20.12 -9.40
CA ARG A 559 -4.72 -20.56 -8.84
C ARG A 559 -4.51 -21.65 -7.80
N LEU A 560 -5.00 -21.43 -6.59
CA LEU A 560 -4.96 -22.42 -5.51
C LEU A 560 -6.30 -23.17 -5.43
N ASP A 561 -6.26 -24.48 -5.63
CA ASP A 561 -7.41 -25.35 -5.47
C ASP A 561 -7.50 -25.86 -4.02
N ALA A 562 -7.98 -25.00 -3.12
CA ALA A 562 -8.15 -25.25 -1.70
C ALA A 562 -9.48 -24.64 -1.18
N PRO A 563 -10.62 -25.32 -1.37
CA PRO A 563 -11.91 -24.79 -0.97
C PRO A 563 -12.03 -24.67 0.56
N GLY A 564 -12.65 -23.60 1.04
CA GLY A 564 -13.07 -23.46 2.44
C GLY A 564 -12.04 -22.86 3.41
N TYR A 565 -10.87 -22.40 2.95
CA TYR A 565 -9.82 -21.82 3.79
C TYR A 565 -9.54 -20.37 3.40
N ALA A 566 -9.24 -19.52 4.39
CA ALA A 566 -8.73 -18.19 4.13
C ALA A 566 -7.22 -18.28 3.81
N VAL A 567 -6.87 -18.01 2.56
CA VAL A 567 -5.50 -18.04 2.06
C VAL A 567 -5.30 -16.85 1.14
N ASN A 568 -4.22 -16.11 1.35
CA ASN A 568 -3.76 -15.13 0.38
C ASN A 568 -2.85 -15.81 -0.64
N VAL A 569 -3.07 -15.50 -1.92
CA VAL A 569 -2.23 -15.93 -3.05
C VAL A 569 -1.78 -14.69 -3.79
N LEU A 570 -0.49 -14.48 -3.84
CA LEU A 570 0.14 -13.49 -4.71
C LEU A 570 0.93 -14.23 -5.79
N SER A 571 0.89 -13.72 -7.02
CA SER A 571 1.65 -14.29 -8.13
C SER A 571 2.53 -13.26 -8.81
N ARG A 572 3.64 -13.71 -9.36
CA ARG A 572 4.62 -12.88 -10.06
C ARG A 572 4.88 -13.37 -11.46
N VAL A 573 4.85 -12.44 -12.41
CA VAL A 573 5.05 -12.71 -13.84
C VAL A 573 6.20 -11.88 -14.40
N ASP A 574 6.81 -12.38 -15.46
CA ASP A 574 7.78 -11.63 -16.26
C ASP A 574 7.07 -10.69 -17.28
N ARG A 575 7.86 -10.03 -18.11
CA ARG A 575 7.36 -9.11 -19.14
C ARG A 575 6.48 -9.79 -20.19
N GLU A 576 6.70 -11.08 -20.45
CA GLU A 576 5.88 -11.91 -21.35
C GLU A 576 4.65 -12.52 -20.66
N LYS A 577 4.36 -12.09 -19.45
CA LYS A 577 3.23 -12.60 -18.62
C LYS A 577 3.35 -14.09 -18.29
N ARG A 578 4.55 -14.63 -18.22
CA ARG A 578 4.81 -16.01 -17.77
C ARG A 578 4.99 -16.05 -16.27
N CYS A 579 4.38 -17.02 -15.60
CA CYS A 579 4.42 -17.10 -14.13
C CYS A 579 5.80 -17.58 -13.65
N LEU A 580 6.49 -16.73 -12.88
CA LEU A 580 7.77 -17.03 -12.26
C LEU A 580 7.63 -17.70 -10.89
N GLY A 581 6.52 -17.45 -10.22
CA GLY A 581 6.25 -18.00 -8.91
C GLY A 581 5.04 -17.39 -8.22
N ALA A 582 4.68 -17.98 -7.09
CA ALA A 582 3.60 -17.53 -6.24
C ALA A 582 4.01 -17.58 -4.76
N MET A 583 3.39 -16.73 -3.96
CA MET A 583 3.53 -16.75 -2.51
C MET A 583 2.16 -16.98 -1.87
N LEU A 584 2.13 -17.91 -0.93
CA LEU A 584 0.94 -18.28 -0.17
C LEU A 584 1.11 -17.85 1.27
N LEU A 585 0.05 -17.29 1.86
CA LEU A 585 -0.04 -17.03 3.30
C LEU A 585 -1.33 -17.66 3.84
N ASN A 586 -1.21 -18.57 4.79
CA ASN A 586 -2.37 -19.09 5.50
C ASN A 586 -2.92 -18.06 6.50
N LEU A 587 -4.10 -17.54 6.23
CA LEU A 587 -4.81 -16.57 7.08
C LEU A 587 -5.78 -17.24 8.06
N SER A 588 -5.92 -18.57 7.99
CA SER A 588 -6.80 -19.33 8.87
C SER A 588 -6.17 -19.50 10.26
N ILE A 589 -7.00 -19.65 11.27
CA ILE A 589 -6.56 -19.94 12.65
C ILE A 589 -6.06 -21.38 12.82
N GLY A 590 -6.35 -22.26 11.85
CA GLY A 590 -5.89 -23.65 11.80
C GLY A 590 -4.95 -23.88 10.63
N ALA A 591 -4.28 -25.03 10.64
CA ALA A 591 -3.50 -25.47 9.49
C ALA A 591 -4.43 -25.79 8.32
N ILE A 592 -4.04 -25.37 7.11
CA ILE A 592 -4.71 -25.82 5.89
C ILE A 592 -4.11 -27.16 5.44
N PRO A 593 -4.94 -28.10 4.96
CA PRO A 593 -4.43 -29.36 4.44
C PRO A 593 -3.64 -29.16 3.13
N PRO A 594 -2.94 -30.20 2.66
CA PRO A 594 -2.30 -30.17 1.36
C PRO A 594 -3.28 -29.79 0.25
N ALA A 595 -2.81 -28.96 -0.70
CA ALA A 595 -3.61 -28.41 -1.80
C ALA A 595 -2.84 -28.46 -3.11
N GLU A 596 -3.49 -28.14 -4.23
CA GLU A 596 -2.88 -27.99 -5.53
C GLU A 596 -2.77 -26.51 -5.91
N LEU A 597 -1.56 -26.08 -6.30
CA LEU A 597 -1.33 -24.77 -6.90
C LEU A 597 -1.09 -24.96 -8.40
N ARG A 598 -1.88 -24.27 -9.21
CA ARG A 598 -1.70 -24.19 -10.66
C ARG A 598 -0.99 -22.91 -11.00
N LEU A 599 0.16 -23.02 -11.68
CA LEU A 599 0.87 -21.88 -12.27
C LEU A 599 0.75 -21.96 -13.79
N ARG A 600 0.39 -20.83 -14.41
CA ARG A 600 0.13 -20.75 -15.84
C ARG A 600 1.33 -20.21 -16.61
N ARG A 601 1.47 -20.63 -17.88
CA ARG A 601 2.60 -20.26 -18.74
C ARG A 601 3.93 -20.42 -17.99
N PRO A 602 4.26 -21.63 -17.52
CA PRO A 602 5.45 -21.84 -16.72
C PRO A 602 6.72 -21.57 -17.52
N VAL A 603 7.73 -20.95 -16.89
CA VAL A 603 9.00 -20.60 -17.52
C VAL A 603 10.02 -21.71 -17.37
N ALA A 604 9.96 -22.47 -16.26
CA ALA A 604 10.96 -23.45 -15.88
C ALA A 604 10.41 -24.88 -15.84
N ASN A 605 11.30 -25.83 -15.88
CA ASN A 605 10.98 -27.24 -15.71
C ASN A 605 10.89 -27.64 -14.24
N GLU A 606 11.60 -26.95 -13.38
CA GLU A 606 11.72 -27.26 -11.96
C GLU A 606 11.31 -26.05 -11.12
N TYR A 607 10.69 -26.35 -9.98
CA TYR A 607 10.27 -25.38 -8.98
C TYR A 607 10.78 -25.78 -7.61
N GLU A 608 10.99 -24.80 -6.75
CA GLU A 608 11.32 -25.01 -5.36
C GLU A 608 10.23 -24.46 -4.43
N LEU A 609 10.04 -25.14 -3.30
CA LEU A 609 9.32 -24.65 -2.13
C LEU A 609 10.33 -23.98 -1.21
N VAL A 610 10.12 -22.72 -0.87
CA VAL A 610 11.04 -21.94 -0.03
C VAL A 610 10.33 -21.44 1.21
N THR A 611 10.92 -21.67 2.37
CA THR A 611 10.49 -21.16 3.66
C THR A 611 11.70 -20.62 4.42
N ALA A 612 11.48 -20.06 5.59
CA ALA A 612 12.55 -19.66 6.49
C ALA A 612 13.44 -20.84 6.96
N ALA A 613 12.92 -22.07 6.92
CA ALA A 613 13.69 -23.28 7.26
C ALA A 613 14.60 -23.77 6.13
N GLY A 614 14.45 -23.22 4.93
CA GLY A 614 15.22 -23.60 3.74
C GLY A 614 14.36 -23.85 2.51
N SER A 615 14.96 -24.41 1.49
CA SER A 615 14.30 -24.77 0.23
C SER A 615 14.37 -26.26 -0.06
N SER A 616 13.33 -26.76 -0.75
CA SER A 616 13.23 -28.14 -1.24
C SER A 616 12.62 -28.14 -2.64
N ALA A 617 12.88 -29.21 -3.43
CA ALA A 617 12.22 -29.36 -4.72
C ALA A 617 10.70 -29.38 -4.55
N ALA A 618 9.98 -28.65 -5.39
CA ALA A 618 8.52 -28.64 -5.40
C ALA A 618 7.99 -29.91 -6.08
N PRO A 619 7.08 -30.68 -5.45
CA PRO A 619 6.48 -31.85 -6.09
C PRO A 619 5.55 -31.43 -7.23
N VAL A 620 5.95 -31.65 -8.48
CA VAL A 620 5.14 -31.40 -9.67
C VAL A 620 4.23 -32.60 -9.90
N LEU A 621 2.91 -32.38 -9.79
CA LEU A 621 1.87 -33.39 -9.97
C LEU A 621 1.52 -33.60 -11.43
N ARG A 622 1.41 -32.53 -12.19
CA ARG A 622 1.04 -32.52 -13.61
C ARG A 622 1.72 -31.36 -14.32
N ARG A 623 1.98 -31.56 -15.61
CA ARG A 623 2.57 -30.52 -16.46
C ARG A 623 2.00 -30.59 -17.88
N SER A 624 1.74 -29.42 -18.45
CA SER A 624 1.46 -29.21 -19.86
C SER A 624 2.29 -28.02 -20.39
N ALA A 625 2.14 -27.69 -21.66
CA ALA A 625 2.77 -26.48 -22.21
C ALA A 625 2.31 -25.20 -21.52
N ASP A 626 1.03 -25.14 -21.06
CA ASP A 626 0.40 -23.94 -20.53
C ASP A 626 0.26 -23.95 -19.01
N GLU A 627 0.55 -25.05 -18.34
CA GLU A 627 0.30 -25.20 -16.91
C GLU A 627 1.28 -26.15 -16.22
N VAL A 628 1.67 -25.79 -15.02
CA VAL A 628 2.26 -26.72 -14.05
C VAL A 628 1.40 -26.77 -12.79
N VAL A 629 1.12 -27.96 -12.29
CA VAL A 629 0.39 -28.19 -11.03
C VAL A 629 1.37 -28.69 -9.98
N ILE A 630 1.46 -27.98 -8.88
CA ILE A 630 2.41 -28.23 -7.80
C ILE A 630 1.65 -28.64 -6.55
N ALA A 631 2.10 -29.71 -5.88
CA ALA A 631 1.59 -30.05 -4.57
C ALA A 631 2.08 -29.05 -3.52
N VAL A 632 1.13 -28.38 -2.88
CA VAL A 632 1.36 -27.49 -1.73
C VAL A 632 1.25 -28.33 -0.47
N PRO A 633 2.23 -28.34 0.43
CA PRO A 633 2.13 -29.05 1.70
C PRO A 633 1.10 -28.38 2.62
N SER A 634 0.75 -29.04 3.73
CA SER A 634 -0.01 -28.39 4.79
C SER A 634 0.72 -27.14 5.28
N LEU A 635 -0.01 -26.02 5.39
CA LEU A 635 0.52 -24.75 5.88
C LEU A 635 -0.03 -24.45 7.27
N ALA A 636 0.84 -24.24 8.24
CA ALA A 636 0.46 -23.78 9.57
C ALA A 636 -0.17 -22.37 9.53
N PRO A 637 -0.95 -21.97 10.56
CA PRO A 637 -1.45 -20.60 10.67
C PRO A 637 -0.30 -19.57 10.51
N TRP A 638 -0.55 -18.54 9.70
CA TRP A 638 0.41 -17.44 9.41
C TRP A 638 1.73 -17.88 8.78
N GLN A 639 1.81 -19.11 8.31
CA GLN A 639 2.97 -19.57 7.56
C GLN A 639 2.93 -18.98 6.14
N VAL A 640 4.08 -18.44 5.73
CA VAL A 640 4.38 -18.03 4.35
C VAL A 640 5.12 -19.14 3.65
N LEU A 641 4.70 -19.44 2.42
CA LEU A 641 5.38 -20.35 1.51
C LEU A 641 5.62 -19.65 0.17
N LEU A 642 6.87 -19.55 -0.25
CA LEU A 642 7.23 -19.13 -1.60
C LEU A 642 7.39 -20.38 -2.48
N ILE A 643 6.77 -20.35 -3.66
CA ILE A 643 6.93 -21.33 -4.71
C ILE A 643 7.49 -20.59 -5.92
N GLN A 644 8.68 -20.94 -6.35
CA GLN A 644 9.33 -20.27 -7.47
C GLN A 644 10.07 -21.26 -8.35
N GLN A 645 10.35 -20.84 -9.59
CA GLN A 645 11.22 -21.59 -10.49
C GLN A 645 12.64 -21.72 -9.90
N THR A 646 13.27 -22.86 -10.07
CA THR A 646 14.70 -23.04 -9.80
C THR A 646 15.52 -22.22 -10.80
N MET A 647 16.47 -21.44 -10.28
CA MET A 647 17.37 -20.61 -11.11
C MET A 647 18.51 -21.44 -11.67
#